data_797070a6f0543b9d916a71d0c7f25782
#
_entry.id   797070a6f0543b9d916a71d0c7f25782
#
_cell.length_a   1.000
_cell.length_b   1.000
_cell.length_c   1.000
_cell.angle_alpha   90.00
_cell.angle_beta   90.00
_cell.angle_gamma   90.00
#
_symmetry.space_group_name_H-M   'P 1'
#
loop_
_entity.id
_entity.type
_entity.pdbx_description
1 polymer ?
#
loop_
_entity_poly.entity_id
_entity_poly.type
_entity_poly.pdbx_seq_one_letter_code
_entity_poly.pdbx_strand_id
1 'polypeptide(L)'
;MSQKRVYLFGNGKAEGNAKMREELGGKGANLAEMNLLGVPVPPGFTITTDCCNEYYQVGQQKIMELLNDDVTAAVKHIEVLMNSKFGDKENPLLVSVRSGARASMPGMMDTILNLGLNDEVAEGMVKKTQNPHFVYDSYRRFVQMYGDVVLEMKPVNKTDIDPFEEIIEKVKEERGVKLDKDLNVDELKKLVKLFKEAIKERTGKDFPNDPIEQLWGAICAVFRSWMNERAILYRKMEGIPDEWGTAVSVMAMVFGNMGDTSATGVCFSRDAANGEPLFNGEYLVNAQGEDVVAGIRTPQQITKIGSQRWAERAGVSEADRVAKYPSMEEAMPEVYAQLNQIQQNLENHYRDMQDMEFTVQEGKLWFLQTRNGKRTGAAMVKIAIDLLHEGKIDEKTAIMRCEPQKLDELLHPVFDKKALTTAKVIAQGLPASPGAACGQIVFHADDAKAWHADGHKVVLVRIETSPEDLAGMAAAEGILTARGGMTSHAAVVARGMGKCCVSGVGSLNVSYKDKTVEIDGVTYKEGDYISLNGTTGQVYAGEVPTKAAELSGDFKELMDLCDKYTKLQVRTNADTPHDAKLARDFGAKGIGLTRTEHMFFEDKKIIAMREMILADSVEGREKALAKLLPYQKADFKGILEAMDGLPVNIRLLDPPLHEFVPHDLAGQETMAKEMGVSVEDIKRRVDSLAENNPMLGHRGCRLGITFPEITAMQTKAILGAACELKKEGKNPMPEIMVPLIGTLYELKQQKEVIQYAAKETFAEYGIEVEFEIGTMIEIPRAALTADRIAEEAQYFSFGTNDLTQMTFGYSRDDIASFLPVYLDKKILKVDPFQVLDQKGVGKLIKYAVKEGRSVRPELRCGICGEHGGEPSSVKFCAKIGMNYASCSPFRVPIARLAAAQAAVEE
;
A
#
# COMPACT_ATOMS: atom_id res chain seq x y z
N MET A 1 -4.12 37.44 20.78
CA MET A 1 -5.52 37.14 20.46
C MET A 1 -5.73 35.68 20.80
N SER A 2 -6.76 35.32 21.60
CA SER A 2 -7.05 33.89 21.86
C SER A 2 -7.40 33.22 20.53
N GLN A 3 -6.81 32.08 20.26
CA GLN A 3 -7.09 31.30 19.06
C GLN A 3 -8.56 30.87 19.08
N LYS A 4 -9.27 31.07 17.96
CA LYS A 4 -10.68 30.68 17.83
C LYS A 4 -10.78 29.16 17.88
N ARG A 5 -11.69 28.63 18.72
CA ARG A 5 -11.83 27.18 18.98
C ARG A 5 -13.08 26.56 18.37
N VAL A 6 -14.12 27.37 18.10
CA VAL A 6 -15.42 26.91 17.59
C VAL A 6 -15.78 27.70 16.34
N TYR A 7 -16.14 27.01 15.26
CA TYR A 7 -16.47 27.58 13.95
C TYR A 7 -17.86 27.18 13.53
N LEU A 8 -18.72 28.19 13.29
CA LEU A 8 -20.13 28.01 12.94
C LEU A 8 -20.31 27.77 11.44
N PHE A 9 -21.37 27.02 11.09
CA PHE A 9 -21.86 26.88 9.72
C PHE A 9 -23.38 26.66 9.69
N GLY A 10 -24.05 27.15 8.65
CA GLY A 10 -25.48 26.95 8.41
C GLY A 10 -26.08 28.07 7.56
N ASN A 11 -27.17 27.76 6.86
CA ASN A 11 -27.94 28.67 6.04
C ASN A 11 -27.10 29.50 5.03
N GLY A 12 -26.20 28.80 4.30
CA GLY A 12 -25.33 29.41 3.27
C GLY A 12 -24.19 30.27 3.83
N LYS A 13 -23.90 30.19 5.13
CA LYS A 13 -22.80 30.90 5.78
C LYS A 13 -21.90 29.94 6.55
N ALA A 14 -20.61 30.21 6.57
CA ALA A 14 -19.66 29.48 7.38
C ALA A 14 -18.47 30.35 7.78
N GLU A 15 -17.89 30.09 8.94
CA GLU A 15 -16.71 30.78 9.46
C GLU A 15 -15.42 30.09 9.04
N GLY A 16 -15.51 28.85 8.54
CA GLY A 16 -14.42 28.06 7.96
C GLY A 16 -14.58 27.83 6.46
N ASN A 17 -13.62 27.15 5.83
CA ASN A 17 -13.65 26.75 4.43
C ASN A 17 -12.77 25.51 4.18
N ALA A 18 -12.75 24.99 2.95
CA ALA A 18 -12.04 23.76 2.56
C ALA A 18 -10.52 23.78 2.80
N LYS A 19 -9.88 24.96 2.90
CA LYS A 19 -8.45 25.10 3.13
C LYS A 19 -8.05 24.89 4.61
N MET A 20 -9.01 24.95 5.51
CA MET A 20 -8.81 24.87 6.97
C MET A 20 -8.87 23.43 7.49
N ARG A 21 -8.31 22.47 6.74
CA ARG A 21 -8.33 21.06 7.14
C ARG A 21 -7.45 20.77 8.37
N GLU A 22 -6.46 21.59 8.61
CA GLU A 22 -5.58 21.42 9.78
C GLU A 22 -6.33 21.74 11.06
N GLU A 23 -7.14 22.78 11.08
CA GLU A 23 -7.90 23.21 12.25
C GLU A 23 -9.24 22.48 12.38
N LEU A 24 -9.99 22.33 11.26
CA LEU A 24 -11.38 21.83 11.27
C LEU A 24 -11.50 20.35 10.97
N GLY A 25 -10.37 19.71 10.66
CA GLY A 25 -10.37 18.35 10.09
C GLY A 25 -11.02 18.31 8.70
N GLY A 26 -10.93 17.19 8.02
CA GLY A 26 -11.48 17.04 6.67
C GLY A 26 -13.00 17.21 6.62
N LYS A 27 -13.72 16.66 7.61
CA LYS A 27 -15.18 16.72 7.67
C LYS A 27 -15.68 18.14 7.97
N GLY A 28 -15.15 18.80 8.99
CA GLY A 28 -15.55 20.16 9.37
C GLY A 28 -15.27 21.19 8.27
N ALA A 29 -14.08 21.10 7.63
CA ALA A 29 -13.73 21.98 6.52
C ALA A 29 -14.67 21.81 5.32
N ASN A 30 -15.04 20.58 4.97
CA ASN A 30 -15.95 20.31 3.86
C ASN A 30 -17.42 20.69 4.20
N LEU A 31 -17.88 20.53 5.44
CA LEU A 31 -19.20 21.02 5.88
C LEU A 31 -19.29 22.55 5.74
N ALA A 32 -18.26 23.27 6.16
CA ALA A 32 -18.19 24.70 5.98
C ALA A 32 -18.21 25.10 4.49
N GLU A 33 -17.40 24.46 3.66
CA GLU A 33 -17.33 24.73 2.21
C GLU A 33 -18.66 24.46 1.51
N MET A 34 -19.29 23.31 1.78
CA MET A 34 -20.62 23.01 1.21
C MET A 34 -21.66 24.09 1.55
N ASN A 35 -21.64 24.61 2.78
CA ASN A 35 -22.52 25.72 3.14
C ASN A 35 -22.25 26.97 2.32
N LEU A 36 -20.97 27.34 2.11
CA LEU A 36 -20.60 28.51 1.28
C LEU A 36 -21.01 28.34 -0.19
N LEU A 37 -21.05 27.09 -0.67
CA LEU A 37 -21.52 26.74 -2.02
C LEU A 37 -23.05 26.68 -2.15
N GLY A 38 -23.79 26.93 -1.06
CA GLY A 38 -25.24 26.87 -1.05
C GLY A 38 -25.83 25.45 -1.07
N VAL A 39 -25.03 24.44 -0.80
CA VAL A 39 -25.49 23.05 -0.63
C VAL A 39 -26.31 22.97 0.66
N PRO A 40 -27.47 22.30 0.67
CA PRO A 40 -28.30 22.16 1.87
C PRO A 40 -27.62 21.25 2.90
N VAL A 41 -26.93 21.85 3.86
CA VAL A 41 -26.25 21.18 4.98
C VAL A 41 -26.98 21.55 6.27
N PRO A 42 -27.30 20.60 7.17
CA PRO A 42 -27.84 20.91 8.47
C PRO A 42 -26.92 21.87 9.24
N PRO A 43 -27.43 22.91 9.89
CA PRO A 43 -26.58 23.85 10.62
C PRO A 43 -25.83 23.18 11.77
N GLY A 44 -24.64 23.69 12.06
CA GLY A 44 -23.78 23.12 13.07
C GLY A 44 -22.57 23.98 13.40
N PHE A 45 -21.64 23.39 14.13
CA PHE A 45 -20.35 23.98 14.43
C PHE A 45 -19.26 22.90 14.50
N THR A 46 -18.01 23.32 14.35
CA THR A 46 -16.84 22.45 14.47
C THR A 46 -15.90 22.97 15.56
N ILE A 47 -15.55 22.11 16.50
CA ILE A 47 -14.51 22.33 17.50
C ILE A 47 -13.18 21.85 16.90
N THR A 48 -12.12 22.65 17.01
CA THR A 48 -10.86 22.45 16.30
C THR A 48 -10.08 21.22 16.76
N THR A 49 -9.17 20.73 15.90
CA THR A 49 -8.22 19.63 16.22
C THR A 49 -7.31 19.96 17.40
N ASP A 50 -6.93 21.24 17.57
CA ASP A 50 -6.10 21.70 18.69
C ASP A 50 -6.77 21.46 20.04
N CYS A 51 -8.12 21.57 20.10
CA CYS A 51 -8.86 21.28 21.33
C CYS A 51 -8.76 19.78 21.73
N CYS A 52 -8.60 18.87 20.78
CA CYS A 52 -8.31 17.47 21.07
C CYS A 52 -6.94 17.32 21.75
N ASN A 53 -5.92 18.00 21.25
CA ASN A 53 -4.59 18.00 21.86
C ASN A 53 -4.61 18.64 23.25
N GLU A 54 -5.32 19.78 23.41
CA GLU A 54 -5.52 20.41 24.72
C GLU A 54 -6.25 19.45 25.69
N TYR A 55 -7.28 18.70 25.24
CA TYR A 55 -7.98 17.71 26.05
C TYR A 55 -7.03 16.69 26.71
N TYR A 56 -6.05 16.18 25.97
CA TYR A 56 -5.05 15.24 26.52
C TYR A 56 -4.04 15.91 27.46
N GLN A 57 -3.86 17.22 27.37
CA GLN A 57 -2.94 17.95 28.23
C GLN A 57 -3.60 18.40 29.54
N VAL A 58 -4.83 18.92 29.48
CA VAL A 58 -5.48 19.57 30.62
C VAL A 58 -6.60 18.73 31.26
N GLY A 59 -7.04 17.67 30.59
CA GLY A 59 -8.12 16.78 31.01
C GLY A 59 -9.52 17.29 30.70
N GLN A 60 -10.50 16.39 30.88
CA GLN A 60 -11.89 16.59 30.49
C GLN A 60 -12.54 17.82 31.15
N GLN A 61 -12.43 17.96 32.47
CA GLN A 61 -13.10 19.05 33.19
C GLN A 61 -12.61 20.42 32.71
N LYS A 62 -11.30 20.57 32.53
CA LYS A 62 -10.70 21.83 32.14
C LYS A 62 -11.04 22.24 30.71
N ILE A 63 -11.05 21.28 29.76
CA ILE A 63 -11.42 21.57 28.37
C ILE A 63 -12.90 21.97 28.27
N MET A 64 -13.78 21.35 29.07
CA MET A 64 -15.19 21.74 29.15
C MET A 64 -15.35 23.18 29.64
N GLU A 65 -14.63 23.58 30.72
CA GLU A 65 -14.66 24.98 31.22
C GLU A 65 -14.19 25.98 30.15
N LEU A 66 -13.13 25.63 29.39
CA LEU A 66 -12.56 26.49 28.35
C LEU A 66 -13.46 26.67 27.14
N LEU A 67 -14.30 25.69 26.81
CA LEU A 67 -15.18 25.69 25.63
C LEU A 67 -16.63 26.02 25.94
N ASN A 68 -17.05 26.10 27.21
CA ASN A 68 -18.45 26.20 27.63
C ASN A 68 -19.21 27.35 26.98
N ASP A 69 -18.63 28.55 27.00
CA ASP A 69 -19.30 29.74 26.49
C ASP A 69 -19.44 29.67 24.95
N ASP A 70 -18.41 29.25 24.27
CA ASP A 70 -18.38 29.08 22.80
C ASP A 70 -19.37 28.00 22.35
N VAL A 71 -19.39 26.83 23.02
CA VAL A 71 -20.31 25.73 22.70
C VAL A 71 -21.76 26.13 22.99
N THR A 72 -22.02 26.81 24.11
CA THR A 72 -23.36 27.30 24.45
C THR A 72 -23.87 28.28 23.41
N ALA A 73 -23.02 29.21 22.97
CA ALA A 73 -23.37 30.17 21.90
C ALA A 73 -23.62 29.46 20.57
N ALA A 74 -22.83 28.46 20.25
CA ALA A 74 -22.98 27.67 19.03
C ALA A 74 -24.26 26.82 19.01
N VAL A 75 -24.65 26.22 20.13
CA VAL A 75 -25.95 25.52 20.25
C VAL A 75 -27.12 26.50 20.04
N LYS A 76 -27.10 27.70 20.65
CA LYS A 76 -28.10 28.72 20.41
C LYS A 76 -28.19 29.15 18.95
N HIS A 77 -27.06 29.20 18.25
CA HIS A 77 -27.02 29.47 16.81
C HIS A 77 -27.79 28.41 16.01
N ILE A 78 -27.58 27.14 16.30
CA ILE A 78 -28.34 26.05 15.67
C ILE A 78 -29.83 26.14 15.99
N GLU A 79 -30.17 26.40 17.25
CA GLU A 79 -31.58 26.57 17.68
C GLU A 79 -32.32 27.62 16.86
N VAL A 80 -31.69 28.77 16.63
CA VAL A 80 -32.26 29.86 15.82
C VAL A 80 -32.47 29.44 14.37
N LEU A 81 -31.45 28.76 13.76
CA LEU A 81 -31.53 28.34 12.36
C LEU A 81 -32.54 27.22 12.13
N MET A 82 -32.70 26.31 13.10
CA MET A 82 -33.65 25.21 13.03
C MET A 82 -35.05 25.56 13.56
N ASN A 83 -35.21 26.75 14.12
CA ASN A 83 -36.45 27.18 14.80
C ASN A 83 -36.94 26.10 15.80
N SER A 84 -36.02 25.54 16.58
CA SER A 84 -36.28 24.50 17.59
C SER A 84 -35.25 24.62 18.70
N LYS A 85 -35.51 24.02 19.86
CA LYS A 85 -34.68 24.22 21.05
C LYS A 85 -34.12 22.88 21.56
N PHE A 86 -32.83 22.86 21.91
CA PHE A 86 -32.15 21.68 22.43
C PHE A 86 -32.71 21.32 23.81
N GLY A 87 -33.20 20.07 23.92
CA GLY A 87 -33.87 19.59 25.14
C GLY A 87 -35.28 20.11 25.39
N ASP A 88 -35.91 20.85 24.46
CA ASP A 88 -37.27 21.31 24.59
C ASP A 88 -38.29 20.18 24.47
N LYS A 89 -39.33 20.23 25.30
CA LYS A 89 -40.36 19.18 25.38
C LYS A 89 -41.42 19.28 24.27
N GLU A 90 -41.59 20.49 23.69
CA GLU A 90 -42.64 20.73 22.68
C GLU A 90 -42.07 20.79 21.26
N ASN A 91 -40.92 21.43 21.09
CA ASN A 91 -40.25 21.58 19.80
C ASN A 91 -38.75 21.27 19.89
N PRO A 92 -38.40 20.00 20.13
CA PRO A 92 -37.03 19.59 20.39
C PRO A 92 -36.12 19.69 19.16
N LEU A 93 -34.93 20.19 19.40
CA LEU A 93 -33.76 20.03 18.54
C LEU A 93 -32.97 18.79 18.99
N LEU A 94 -32.61 17.92 18.07
CA LEU A 94 -31.63 16.90 18.32
C LEU A 94 -30.36 17.20 17.52
N VAL A 95 -29.20 16.77 18.03
CA VAL A 95 -27.92 16.97 17.36
C VAL A 95 -27.13 15.67 17.26
N SER A 96 -26.21 15.63 16.31
CA SER A 96 -25.18 14.58 16.20
C SER A 96 -23.82 15.16 16.58
N VAL A 97 -22.94 14.34 17.14
CA VAL A 97 -21.54 14.67 17.44
C VAL A 97 -20.65 13.69 16.67
N ARG A 98 -19.84 14.23 15.78
CA ARG A 98 -19.05 13.46 14.81
C ARG A 98 -17.58 13.79 14.87
N SER A 99 -16.70 12.78 14.75
CA SER A 99 -15.27 12.97 14.60
C SER A 99 -14.89 13.50 13.21
N GLY A 100 -13.81 14.26 13.13
CA GLY A 100 -13.29 14.81 11.88
C GLY A 100 -11.78 14.98 11.90
N ALA A 101 -11.00 13.93 11.61
CA ALA A 101 -9.55 14.03 11.49
C ALA A 101 -9.13 14.71 10.18
N ARG A 102 -7.88 15.20 10.12
CA ARG A 102 -7.30 15.80 8.89
C ARG A 102 -7.25 14.80 7.74
N ALA A 103 -6.93 13.55 8.05
CA ALA A 103 -7.00 12.43 7.11
C ALA A 103 -8.30 11.62 7.29
N SER A 104 -8.80 11.00 6.22
CA SER A 104 -9.99 10.15 6.29
C SER A 104 -9.65 8.83 7.01
N MET A 105 -10.34 8.56 8.11
CA MET A 105 -10.19 7.36 8.95
C MET A 105 -11.55 6.64 9.12
N PRO A 106 -12.06 5.96 8.09
CA PRO A 106 -13.42 5.40 8.12
C PRO A 106 -13.58 4.33 9.20
N GLY A 107 -14.60 4.46 10.06
CA GLY A 107 -14.90 3.50 11.12
C GLY A 107 -13.93 3.47 12.30
N MET A 108 -12.88 4.31 12.30
CA MET A 108 -11.84 4.27 13.33
C MET A 108 -12.20 5.09 14.56
N MET A 109 -13.01 6.13 14.41
CA MET A 109 -13.42 7.03 15.49
C MET A 109 -14.94 7.04 15.64
N ASP A 110 -15.40 7.50 16.80
CA ASP A 110 -16.78 7.37 17.20
C ASP A 110 -17.66 8.54 16.67
N THR A 111 -18.95 8.25 16.57
CA THR A 111 -20.03 9.18 16.22
C THR A 111 -21.20 8.90 17.16
N ILE A 112 -21.86 9.94 17.65
CA ILE A 112 -23.04 9.82 18.50
C ILE A 112 -24.18 10.59 17.84
N LEU A 113 -25.33 9.93 17.65
CA LEU A 113 -26.53 10.49 17.02
C LEU A 113 -27.65 10.70 18.04
N ASN A 114 -28.63 11.52 17.69
CA ASN A 114 -29.87 11.72 18.45
C ASN A 114 -29.68 12.29 19.87
N LEU A 115 -28.61 13.07 20.11
CA LEU A 115 -28.43 13.75 21.40
C LEU A 115 -29.54 14.77 21.66
N GLY A 116 -29.95 14.83 22.89
CA GLY A 116 -31.06 15.66 23.32
C GLY A 116 -32.30 14.83 23.69
N LEU A 117 -32.33 13.53 23.34
CA LEU A 117 -33.45 12.66 23.73
C LEU A 117 -33.37 12.28 25.21
N ASN A 118 -34.51 12.40 25.86
CA ASN A 118 -34.86 11.86 27.17
C ASN A 118 -36.34 11.49 27.15
N ASP A 119 -36.88 11.01 28.29
CA ASP A 119 -38.25 10.51 28.32
C ASP A 119 -39.28 11.63 27.98
N GLU A 120 -39.07 12.85 28.46
CA GLU A 120 -39.97 13.98 28.23
C GLU A 120 -39.88 14.52 26.79
N VAL A 121 -38.67 14.61 26.24
CA VAL A 121 -38.42 15.01 24.85
C VAL A 121 -38.99 13.97 23.87
N ALA A 122 -38.87 12.68 24.17
CA ALA A 122 -39.44 11.62 23.35
C ALA A 122 -40.96 11.71 23.26
N GLU A 123 -41.63 11.96 24.38
CA GLU A 123 -43.11 12.20 24.38
C GLU A 123 -43.51 13.44 23.59
N GLY A 124 -42.75 14.53 23.67
CA GLY A 124 -42.94 15.73 22.87
C GLY A 124 -42.74 15.47 21.37
N MET A 125 -41.71 14.74 21.00
CA MET A 125 -41.48 14.34 19.59
C MET A 125 -42.61 13.46 19.06
N VAL A 126 -43.14 12.52 19.84
CA VAL A 126 -44.32 11.73 19.45
C VAL A 126 -45.53 12.61 19.12
N LYS A 127 -45.77 13.62 19.95
CA LYS A 127 -46.87 14.58 19.70
C LYS A 127 -46.64 15.38 18.42
N LYS A 128 -45.41 15.82 18.17
CA LYS A 128 -45.02 16.60 17.01
C LYS A 128 -45.06 15.80 15.71
N THR A 129 -44.45 14.61 15.71
CA THR A 129 -44.28 13.79 14.50
C THR A 129 -45.46 12.85 14.20
N GLN A 130 -46.32 12.60 15.20
CA GLN A 130 -47.40 11.59 15.13
C GLN A 130 -46.88 10.18 14.74
N ASN A 131 -45.57 9.94 14.95
CA ASN A 131 -44.89 8.70 14.63
C ASN A 131 -44.10 8.13 15.85
N PRO A 132 -44.80 7.48 16.78
CA PRO A 132 -44.17 6.95 17.99
C PRO A 132 -43.13 5.85 17.70
N HIS A 133 -43.28 5.09 16.63
CA HIS A 133 -42.30 4.08 16.23
C HIS A 133 -40.95 4.72 15.90
N PHE A 134 -40.93 5.72 15.04
CA PHE A 134 -39.75 6.50 14.70
C PHE A 134 -39.04 7.08 15.95
N VAL A 135 -39.80 7.67 16.85
CA VAL A 135 -39.24 8.32 18.04
C VAL A 135 -38.59 7.31 18.98
N TYR A 136 -39.28 6.20 19.29
CA TYR A 136 -38.75 5.23 20.23
C TYR A 136 -37.65 4.34 19.63
N ASP A 137 -37.65 4.10 18.31
CA ASP A 137 -36.51 3.46 17.64
C ASP A 137 -35.28 4.38 17.68
N SER A 138 -35.44 5.69 17.39
CA SER A 138 -34.34 6.67 17.51
C SER A 138 -33.82 6.79 18.95
N TYR A 139 -34.73 6.70 19.95
CA TYR A 139 -34.35 6.75 21.35
C TYR A 139 -33.62 5.49 21.81
N ARG A 140 -34.08 4.32 21.40
CA ARG A 140 -33.41 3.05 21.69
C ARG A 140 -31.99 3.09 21.12
N ARG A 141 -31.79 3.49 19.84
CA ARG A 141 -30.49 3.62 19.18
C ARG A 141 -29.58 4.63 19.90
N PHE A 142 -30.13 5.73 20.36
CA PHE A 142 -29.36 6.73 21.12
C PHE A 142 -28.86 6.16 22.44
N VAL A 143 -29.71 5.51 23.23
CA VAL A 143 -29.30 4.93 24.51
C VAL A 143 -28.23 3.84 24.33
N GLN A 144 -28.40 2.99 23.30
CA GLN A 144 -27.40 1.98 22.93
C GLN A 144 -26.06 2.63 22.58
N MET A 145 -26.07 3.55 21.63
CA MET A 145 -24.85 4.21 21.13
C MET A 145 -24.15 5.02 22.23
N TYR A 146 -24.92 5.75 23.05
CA TYR A 146 -24.35 6.51 24.16
C TYR A 146 -23.75 5.59 25.24
N GLY A 147 -24.43 4.50 25.56
CA GLY A 147 -23.95 3.47 26.49
C GLY A 147 -22.66 2.83 26.00
N ASP A 148 -22.59 2.46 24.73
CA ASP A 148 -21.41 1.84 24.12
C ASP A 148 -20.21 2.80 24.01
N VAL A 149 -20.45 4.00 23.48
CA VAL A 149 -19.38 4.95 23.11
C VAL A 149 -18.98 5.88 24.27
N VAL A 150 -19.96 6.47 24.95
CA VAL A 150 -19.69 7.49 25.98
C VAL A 150 -19.44 6.87 27.35
N LEU A 151 -20.27 5.89 27.72
CA LEU A 151 -20.19 5.20 29.02
C LEU A 151 -19.30 3.94 28.97
N GLU A 152 -18.76 3.59 27.78
CA GLU A 152 -17.81 2.49 27.54
C GLU A 152 -18.33 1.11 27.99
N MET A 153 -19.63 0.87 27.83
CA MET A 153 -20.26 -0.39 28.16
C MET A 153 -19.93 -1.44 27.08
N LYS A 154 -18.77 -2.09 27.26
CA LYS A 154 -18.25 -3.10 26.31
C LYS A 154 -18.45 -4.52 26.85
N PRO A 155 -18.39 -5.54 25.99
CA PRO A 155 -18.29 -6.94 26.41
C PRO A 155 -17.08 -7.15 27.33
N VAL A 156 -17.19 -8.05 28.31
CA VAL A 156 -16.10 -8.37 29.25
C VAL A 156 -14.92 -9.03 28.53
N ASN A 157 -15.22 -9.94 27.58
CA ASN A 157 -14.23 -10.57 26.71
C ASN A 157 -14.51 -10.20 25.26
N LYS A 158 -13.48 -10.16 24.42
CA LYS A 158 -13.62 -9.85 22.96
C LYS A 158 -14.49 -10.85 22.19
N THR A 159 -14.75 -12.03 22.74
CA THR A 159 -15.57 -13.10 22.16
C THR A 159 -17.02 -13.09 22.66
N ASP A 160 -17.32 -12.25 23.66
CA ASP A 160 -18.68 -12.18 24.22
C ASP A 160 -19.58 -11.34 23.29
N ILE A 161 -20.88 -11.65 23.28
CA ILE A 161 -21.88 -10.88 22.54
C ILE A 161 -22.01 -9.49 23.17
N ASP A 162 -22.24 -8.47 22.33
CA ASP A 162 -22.52 -7.12 22.81
C ASP A 162 -23.71 -7.12 23.78
N PRO A 163 -23.62 -6.48 24.95
CA PRO A 163 -24.68 -6.52 25.94
C PRO A 163 -26.03 -5.96 25.47
N PHE A 164 -26.02 -4.99 24.57
CA PHE A 164 -27.23 -4.40 24.01
C PHE A 164 -27.85 -5.35 22.98
N GLU A 165 -27.03 -5.98 22.14
CA GLU A 165 -27.48 -6.99 21.17
C GLU A 165 -28.11 -8.19 21.89
N GLU A 166 -27.53 -8.64 22.99
CA GLU A 166 -28.13 -9.72 23.80
C GLU A 166 -29.55 -9.37 24.28
N ILE A 167 -29.76 -8.13 24.70
CA ILE A 167 -31.09 -7.66 25.14
C ILE A 167 -32.06 -7.55 23.97
N ILE A 168 -31.59 -7.03 22.79
CA ILE A 168 -32.42 -6.91 21.59
C ILE A 168 -32.88 -8.29 21.13
N GLU A 169 -31.95 -9.25 21.02
CA GLU A 169 -32.26 -10.60 20.57
C GLU A 169 -33.31 -11.30 21.48
N LYS A 170 -33.19 -11.15 22.82
CA LYS A 170 -34.22 -11.68 23.75
C LYS A 170 -35.59 -11.07 23.49
N VAL A 171 -35.70 -9.76 23.25
CA VAL A 171 -36.98 -9.12 22.95
C VAL A 171 -37.53 -9.57 21.60
N LYS A 172 -36.68 -9.76 20.59
CA LYS A 172 -37.07 -10.29 19.26
C LYS A 172 -37.55 -11.73 19.36
N GLU A 173 -36.88 -12.58 20.14
CA GLU A 173 -37.29 -13.97 20.38
C GLU A 173 -38.64 -14.06 21.07
N GLU A 174 -38.87 -13.26 22.14
CA GLU A 174 -40.16 -13.18 22.83
C GLU A 174 -41.31 -12.82 21.87
N ARG A 175 -41.01 -11.96 20.86
CA ARG A 175 -42.02 -11.54 19.88
C ARG A 175 -42.15 -12.49 18.69
N GLY A 176 -41.10 -13.29 18.40
CA GLY A 176 -41.03 -14.14 17.21
C GLY A 176 -40.73 -13.38 15.91
N VAL A 177 -40.01 -12.24 16.00
CA VAL A 177 -39.55 -11.44 14.85
C VAL A 177 -38.04 -11.54 14.68
N LYS A 178 -37.55 -11.25 13.46
CA LYS A 178 -36.13 -11.39 13.13
C LYS A 178 -35.43 -10.04 12.98
N LEU A 179 -36.14 -9.00 12.59
CA LEU A 179 -35.56 -7.70 12.29
C LEU A 179 -36.02 -6.64 13.31
N ASP A 180 -35.12 -5.73 13.68
CA ASP A 180 -35.40 -4.65 14.61
C ASP A 180 -36.59 -3.76 14.17
N LYS A 181 -36.73 -3.56 12.87
CA LYS A 181 -37.84 -2.78 12.28
C LYS A 181 -39.21 -3.38 12.51
N ASP A 182 -39.31 -4.70 12.84
CA ASP A 182 -40.54 -5.40 13.05
C ASP A 182 -41.01 -5.35 14.52
N LEU A 183 -40.20 -4.74 15.41
CA LEU A 183 -40.56 -4.46 16.79
C LEU A 183 -41.62 -3.35 16.85
N ASN A 184 -42.61 -3.51 17.71
CA ASN A 184 -43.66 -2.49 17.91
C ASN A 184 -43.20 -1.42 18.93
N VAL A 185 -44.03 -0.39 19.10
CA VAL A 185 -43.75 0.76 19.98
C VAL A 185 -43.56 0.35 21.45
N ASP A 186 -44.33 -0.61 21.95
CA ASP A 186 -44.22 -1.04 23.35
C ASP A 186 -42.95 -1.83 23.59
N GLU A 187 -42.50 -2.64 22.61
CA GLU A 187 -41.21 -3.33 22.65
C GLU A 187 -40.01 -2.37 22.56
N LEU A 188 -40.12 -1.32 21.74
CA LEU A 188 -39.08 -0.28 21.67
C LEU A 188 -38.98 0.50 22.98
N LYS A 189 -40.11 0.83 23.62
CA LYS A 189 -40.13 1.41 24.98
C LYS A 189 -39.51 0.47 26.02
N LYS A 190 -39.83 -0.82 25.94
CA LYS A 190 -39.23 -1.85 26.82
C LYS A 190 -37.72 -1.89 26.65
N LEU A 191 -37.23 -1.83 25.40
CA LEU A 191 -35.78 -1.83 25.12
C LEU A 191 -35.09 -0.59 25.71
N VAL A 192 -35.65 0.62 25.54
CA VAL A 192 -35.10 1.84 26.16
C VAL A 192 -34.93 1.68 27.67
N LYS A 193 -35.94 1.13 28.35
CA LYS A 193 -35.88 0.86 29.78
C LYS A 193 -34.82 -0.15 30.15
N LEU A 194 -34.80 -1.31 29.49
CA LEU A 194 -33.82 -2.37 29.74
C LEU A 194 -32.37 -1.92 29.49
N PHE A 195 -32.15 -1.10 28.47
CA PHE A 195 -30.84 -0.55 28.17
C PHE A 195 -30.36 0.40 29.28
N LYS A 196 -31.23 1.29 29.78
CA LYS A 196 -30.89 2.16 30.92
C LYS A 196 -30.60 1.38 32.19
N GLU A 197 -31.36 0.32 32.45
CA GLU A 197 -31.14 -0.58 33.59
C GLU A 197 -29.79 -1.31 33.45
N ALA A 198 -29.47 -1.84 32.27
CA ALA A 198 -28.20 -2.50 31.98
C ALA A 198 -27.00 -1.54 32.09
N ILE A 199 -27.14 -0.30 31.64
CA ILE A 199 -26.12 0.74 31.81
C ILE A 199 -25.85 0.96 33.29
N LYS A 200 -26.88 1.16 34.08
CA LYS A 200 -26.75 1.42 35.52
C LYS A 200 -26.13 0.22 36.26
N GLU A 201 -26.54 -1.01 35.93
CA GLU A 201 -26.02 -2.22 36.55
C GLU A 201 -24.53 -2.42 36.24
N ARG A 202 -24.11 -2.24 34.99
CA ARG A 202 -22.76 -2.51 34.55
C ARG A 202 -21.77 -1.37 34.82
N THR A 203 -22.19 -0.13 34.69
CA THR A 203 -21.30 1.05 34.82
C THR A 203 -21.42 1.75 36.17
N GLY A 204 -22.46 1.45 36.93
CA GLY A 204 -22.78 2.15 38.18
C GLY A 204 -23.33 3.57 38.00
N LYS A 205 -23.53 4.01 36.75
CA LYS A 205 -24.01 5.37 36.39
C LYS A 205 -25.41 5.30 35.78
N ASP A 206 -26.22 6.30 36.10
CA ASP A 206 -27.49 6.48 35.40
C ASP A 206 -27.26 7.08 34.02
N PHE A 207 -28.13 6.72 33.03
CA PHE A 207 -28.13 7.36 31.74
C PHE A 207 -28.49 8.86 31.91
N PRO A 208 -27.72 9.83 31.38
CA PRO A 208 -27.95 11.24 31.63
C PRO A 208 -29.24 11.74 30.95
N ASN A 209 -30.11 12.40 31.74
CA ASN A 209 -31.35 13.02 31.27
C ASN A 209 -31.15 14.46 30.81
N ASP A 210 -30.11 15.15 31.26
CA ASP A 210 -29.78 16.52 30.84
C ASP A 210 -29.12 16.52 29.44
N PRO A 211 -29.73 17.16 28.44
CA PRO A 211 -29.16 17.28 27.11
C PRO A 211 -27.77 17.91 27.06
N ILE A 212 -27.46 18.85 27.94
CA ILE A 212 -26.12 19.46 27.99
C ILE A 212 -25.09 18.50 28.52
N GLU A 213 -25.43 17.68 29.53
CA GLU A 213 -24.56 16.61 30.02
C GLU A 213 -24.30 15.56 28.92
N GLN A 214 -25.36 15.18 28.17
CA GLN A 214 -25.24 14.30 27.00
C GLN A 214 -24.28 14.86 25.96
N LEU A 215 -24.40 16.15 25.62
CA LEU A 215 -23.57 16.82 24.61
C LEU A 215 -22.10 16.82 25.02
N TRP A 216 -21.78 17.20 26.26
CA TRP A 216 -20.41 17.21 26.75
C TRP A 216 -19.82 15.80 26.84
N GLY A 217 -20.60 14.82 27.28
CA GLY A 217 -20.20 13.42 27.29
C GLY A 217 -19.79 12.95 25.89
N ALA A 218 -20.59 13.26 24.88
CA ALA A 218 -20.34 12.91 23.49
C ALA A 218 -19.11 13.64 22.89
N ILE A 219 -18.95 14.96 23.13
CA ILE A 219 -17.77 15.72 22.68
C ILE A 219 -16.49 15.11 23.23
N CYS A 220 -16.46 14.83 24.54
CA CYS A 220 -15.30 14.24 25.20
C CYS A 220 -15.04 12.79 24.73
N ALA A 221 -16.08 12.01 24.46
CA ALA A 221 -15.95 10.66 23.90
C ALA A 221 -15.31 10.68 22.50
N VAL A 222 -15.69 11.63 21.65
CA VAL A 222 -15.04 11.80 20.34
C VAL A 222 -13.58 12.18 20.48
N PHE A 223 -13.20 13.05 21.40
CA PHE A 223 -11.77 13.32 21.69
C PHE A 223 -11.04 12.06 22.15
N ARG A 224 -11.63 11.28 23.06
CA ARG A 224 -11.03 9.99 23.53
C ARG A 224 -10.85 8.99 22.39
N SER A 225 -11.78 8.97 21.41
CA SER A 225 -11.72 8.01 20.31
C SER A 225 -10.48 8.16 19.44
N TRP A 226 -9.79 9.31 19.47
CA TRP A 226 -8.50 9.50 18.80
C TRP A 226 -7.42 8.52 19.29
N MET A 227 -7.46 8.17 20.56
CA MET A 227 -6.46 7.27 21.19
C MET A 227 -7.01 5.86 21.48
N ASN A 228 -8.14 5.45 20.89
CA ASN A 228 -8.57 4.06 20.96
C ASN A 228 -7.66 3.14 20.10
N GLU A 229 -7.61 1.84 20.43
CA GLU A 229 -6.70 0.87 19.80
C GLU A 229 -6.82 0.84 18.28
N ARG A 230 -8.05 0.82 17.73
CA ARG A 230 -8.29 0.77 16.28
C ARG A 230 -7.81 2.04 15.56
N ALA A 231 -7.99 3.21 16.17
CA ALA A 231 -7.53 4.48 15.61
C ALA A 231 -6.00 4.59 15.66
N ILE A 232 -5.37 4.15 16.73
CA ILE A 232 -3.91 4.08 16.86
C ILE A 232 -3.33 3.14 15.80
N LEU A 233 -3.90 1.93 15.67
CA LEU A 233 -3.44 0.96 14.68
C LEU A 233 -3.55 1.50 13.26
N TYR A 234 -4.70 2.09 12.91
CA TYR A 234 -4.93 2.68 11.60
C TYR A 234 -3.94 3.82 11.30
N ARG A 235 -3.72 4.72 12.27
CA ARG A 235 -2.73 5.80 12.11
C ARG A 235 -1.31 5.28 11.90
N LYS A 236 -0.92 4.21 12.64
CA LYS A 236 0.38 3.55 12.41
C LYS A 236 0.50 3.00 10.99
N MET A 237 -0.55 2.34 10.48
CA MET A 237 -0.55 1.77 9.12
C MET A 237 -0.48 2.85 8.03
N GLU A 238 -1.18 3.96 8.23
CA GLU A 238 -1.27 5.05 7.23
C GLU A 238 -0.22 6.17 7.44
N GLY A 239 0.66 6.02 8.43
CA GLY A 239 1.69 7.03 8.74
C GLY A 239 1.13 8.39 9.22
N ILE A 240 -0.05 8.39 9.84
CA ILE A 240 -0.71 9.60 10.34
C ILE A 240 -0.14 9.96 11.73
N PRO A 241 0.38 11.19 11.92
CA PRO A 241 0.94 11.62 13.20
C PRO A 241 -0.10 11.68 14.32
N ASP A 242 0.28 11.24 15.52
CA ASP A 242 -0.60 11.26 16.71
C ASP A 242 -0.96 12.68 17.14
N GLU A 243 -0.08 13.65 16.93
CA GLU A 243 -0.23 15.06 17.26
C GLU A 243 -1.24 15.81 16.41
N TRP A 244 -1.78 15.20 15.35
CA TRP A 244 -2.79 15.86 14.52
C TRP A 244 -4.13 16.05 15.23
N GLY A 245 -4.51 15.17 16.14
CA GLY A 245 -5.79 15.22 16.83
C GLY A 245 -6.99 15.01 15.90
N THR A 246 -8.19 15.07 16.47
CA THR A 246 -9.47 15.08 15.76
C THR A 246 -10.28 16.32 16.07
N ALA A 247 -10.91 16.91 15.06
CA ALA A 247 -11.97 17.90 15.27
C ALA A 247 -13.27 17.20 15.68
N VAL A 248 -14.16 17.95 16.30
CA VAL A 248 -15.52 17.51 16.65
C VAL A 248 -16.53 18.38 15.93
N SER A 249 -17.35 17.78 15.07
CA SER A 249 -18.46 18.48 14.41
C SER A 249 -19.79 18.15 15.09
N VAL A 250 -20.48 19.18 15.58
CA VAL A 250 -21.83 19.08 16.13
C VAL A 250 -22.80 19.66 15.13
N MET A 251 -23.82 18.88 14.76
CA MET A 251 -24.73 19.26 13.66
C MET A 251 -26.18 18.88 14.00
N ALA A 252 -27.12 19.69 13.58
CA ALA A 252 -28.54 19.36 13.72
C ALA A 252 -28.86 18.02 13.07
N MET A 253 -29.65 17.19 13.73
CA MET A 253 -30.15 15.94 13.18
C MET A 253 -31.16 16.18 12.07
N VAL A 254 -31.04 15.38 11.02
CA VAL A 254 -32.04 15.18 9.96
C VAL A 254 -32.30 13.68 9.82
N PHE A 255 -33.54 13.30 9.51
CA PHE A 255 -33.99 11.92 9.69
C PHE A 255 -34.44 11.30 8.36
N GLY A 256 -33.78 10.23 7.96
CA GLY A 256 -34.13 9.42 6.81
C GLY A 256 -35.19 8.34 7.12
N ASN A 257 -35.58 8.21 8.39
CA ASN A 257 -36.52 7.18 8.89
C ASN A 257 -37.87 7.77 9.39
N MET A 258 -38.33 8.88 8.81
CA MET A 258 -39.64 9.47 9.12
C MET A 258 -40.78 9.00 8.20
N GLY A 259 -40.62 7.88 7.51
CA GLY A 259 -41.61 7.31 6.60
C GLY A 259 -41.16 7.21 5.15
N ASP A 260 -42.09 6.93 4.26
CA ASP A 260 -41.80 6.55 2.86
C ASP A 260 -41.29 7.73 1.99
N THR A 261 -41.45 8.97 2.45
CA THR A 261 -40.90 10.18 1.79
C THR A 261 -39.52 10.56 2.32
N SER A 262 -38.97 9.75 3.20
CA SER A 262 -37.65 9.94 3.81
C SER A 262 -36.72 8.81 3.43
N ALA A 263 -35.43 9.13 3.27
CA ALA A 263 -34.41 8.19 2.85
C ALA A 263 -33.02 8.62 3.34
N THR A 264 -32.08 7.72 3.31
CA THR A 264 -30.67 8.03 3.48
C THR A 264 -29.83 7.28 2.44
N GLY A 265 -28.67 7.83 2.06
CA GLY A 265 -27.84 7.19 1.04
C GLY A 265 -26.42 7.74 0.96
N VAL A 266 -25.65 7.02 0.16
CA VAL A 266 -24.27 7.36 -0.20
C VAL A 266 -24.17 7.35 -1.72
N CYS A 267 -23.49 8.35 -2.28
CA CYS A 267 -23.33 8.44 -3.73
C CYS A 267 -21.95 8.94 -4.13
N PHE A 268 -21.58 8.60 -5.37
CA PHE A 268 -20.29 8.92 -5.97
C PHE A 268 -20.51 9.60 -7.32
N SER A 269 -19.80 10.68 -7.57
CA SER A 269 -19.91 11.40 -8.86
C SER A 269 -19.37 10.57 -10.04
N ARG A 270 -18.47 9.61 -9.77
CA ARG A 270 -17.93 8.63 -10.73
C ARG A 270 -17.82 7.27 -10.07
N ASP A 271 -17.71 6.19 -10.86
CA ASP A 271 -17.52 4.84 -10.32
C ASP A 271 -16.13 4.70 -9.69
N ALA A 272 -16.10 4.41 -8.39
CA ALA A 272 -14.87 4.25 -7.61
C ALA A 272 -14.06 3.00 -7.97
N ALA A 273 -14.69 2.02 -8.64
CA ALA A 273 -14.05 0.75 -8.98
C ALA A 273 -13.36 0.76 -10.37
N ASN A 274 -13.93 1.48 -11.34
CA ASN A 274 -13.46 1.47 -12.71
C ASN A 274 -13.25 2.88 -13.32
N GLY A 275 -13.65 3.95 -12.62
CA GLY A 275 -13.50 5.33 -13.07
C GLY A 275 -14.54 5.82 -14.08
N GLU A 276 -15.56 5.02 -14.40
CA GLU A 276 -16.61 5.42 -15.35
C GLU A 276 -17.27 6.75 -14.89
N PRO A 277 -17.45 7.76 -15.76
CA PRO A 277 -18.09 9.03 -15.42
C PRO A 277 -19.60 8.86 -15.29
N LEU A 278 -20.01 7.94 -14.40
CA LEU A 278 -21.39 7.61 -14.10
C LEU A 278 -21.70 7.95 -12.66
N PHE A 279 -22.67 8.85 -12.45
CA PHE A 279 -23.24 9.09 -11.13
C PHE A 279 -23.88 7.80 -10.60
N ASN A 280 -23.45 7.35 -9.44
CA ASN A 280 -23.86 6.08 -8.87
C ASN A 280 -23.95 6.15 -7.35
N GLY A 281 -24.56 5.16 -6.73
CA GLY A 281 -24.69 5.07 -5.28
C GLY A 281 -25.91 4.30 -4.86
N GLU A 282 -26.13 4.24 -3.56
CA GLU A 282 -27.15 3.43 -2.92
C GLU A 282 -27.95 4.26 -1.93
N TYR A 283 -29.24 3.95 -1.78
CA TYR A 283 -30.11 4.56 -0.80
C TYR A 283 -31.08 3.56 -0.20
N LEU A 284 -31.58 3.88 0.98
CA LEU A 284 -32.64 3.13 1.67
C LEU A 284 -33.76 4.09 2.06
N VAL A 285 -34.98 3.73 1.67
CA VAL A 285 -36.20 4.43 2.12
C VAL A 285 -36.49 4.07 3.56
N ASN A 286 -36.95 5.04 4.33
CA ASN A 286 -37.29 4.90 5.75
C ASN A 286 -36.16 4.21 6.55
N ALA A 287 -34.96 4.82 6.54
CA ALA A 287 -33.74 4.28 7.15
C ALA A 287 -32.82 5.39 7.68
N GLN A 288 -31.99 5.02 8.65
CA GLN A 288 -30.87 5.85 9.11
C GLN A 288 -29.56 5.47 8.40
N GLY A 289 -28.51 6.32 8.47
CA GLY A 289 -27.26 6.08 7.78
C GLY A 289 -26.57 4.77 8.16
N GLU A 290 -26.72 4.31 9.40
CA GLU A 290 -26.20 3.04 9.89
C GLU A 290 -26.79 1.83 9.14
N ASP A 291 -28.07 1.90 8.76
CA ASP A 291 -28.76 0.81 8.08
C ASP A 291 -28.20 0.55 6.66
N VAL A 292 -27.67 1.59 6.00
CA VAL A 292 -27.02 1.46 4.68
C VAL A 292 -25.68 0.70 4.82
N VAL A 293 -24.92 0.99 5.87
CA VAL A 293 -23.58 0.42 6.09
C VAL A 293 -23.67 -0.99 6.67
N ALA A 294 -24.68 -1.27 7.51
CA ALA A 294 -24.83 -2.56 8.20
C ALA A 294 -25.21 -3.72 7.25
N GLY A 295 -25.69 -3.43 6.03
CA GLY A 295 -26.05 -4.46 5.05
C GLY A 295 -27.25 -5.35 5.41
N ILE A 296 -28.04 -4.94 6.40
CA ILE A 296 -29.22 -5.70 6.91
C ILE A 296 -30.37 -5.70 5.88
N ARG A 297 -30.45 -4.65 5.08
CA ARG A 297 -31.44 -4.48 4.01
C ARG A 297 -30.70 -4.32 2.68
N THR A 298 -31.28 -4.85 1.59
CA THR A 298 -30.74 -4.62 0.23
C THR A 298 -30.99 -3.15 -0.17
N PRO A 299 -29.95 -2.33 -0.34
CA PRO A 299 -30.13 -0.95 -0.75
C PRO A 299 -30.56 -0.87 -2.21
N GLN A 300 -31.30 0.19 -2.52
CA GLN A 300 -31.73 0.53 -3.87
C GLN A 300 -30.68 1.47 -4.51
N GLN A 301 -30.61 1.43 -5.85
CA GLN A 301 -29.65 2.23 -6.60
C GLN A 301 -30.18 3.67 -6.84
N ILE A 302 -29.29 4.64 -6.88
CA ILE A 302 -29.67 6.06 -7.09
C ILE A 302 -30.14 6.29 -8.51
N THR A 303 -29.41 5.78 -9.53
CA THR A 303 -29.75 5.96 -10.95
C THR A 303 -30.50 4.76 -11.51
N LYS A 304 -31.37 5.01 -12.48
CA LYS A 304 -32.08 3.97 -13.22
C LYS A 304 -31.14 3.01 -13.90
N ILE A 305 -30.10 3.50 -14.57
CA ILE A 305 -29.08 2.67 -15.22
C ILE A 305 -28.32 1.80 -14.20
N GLY A 306 -28.00 2.33 -13.04
CA GLY A 306 -27.40 1.59 -11.94
C GLY A 306 -28.30 0.47 -11.44
N SER A 307 -29.61 0.76 -11.27
CA SER A 307 -30.62 -0.21 -10.86
C SER A 307 -30.82 -1.33 -11.89
N GLN A 308 -30.82 -1.02 -13.18
CA GLN A 308 -30.89 -2.01 -14.25
C GLN A 308 -29.65 -2.91 -14.28
N ARG A 309 -28.46 -2.36 -14.21
CA ARG A 309 -27.19 -3.12 -14.12
C ARG A 309 -27.12 -4.01 -12.86
N TRP A 310 -27.67 -3.52 -11.74
CA TRP A 310 -27.78 -4.32 -10.51
C TRP A 310 -28.72 -5.48 -10.70
N ALA A 311 -29.92 -5.25 -11.25
CA ALA A 311 -30.94 -6.29 -11.47
C ALA A 311 -30.44 -7.38 -12.42
N GLU A 312 -29.75 -7.01 -13.50
CA GLU A 312 -29.13 -7.97 -14.43
C GLU A 312 -28.14 -8.89 -13.72
N ARG A 313 -27.25 -8.31 -12.89
CA ARG A 313 -26.27 -9.08 -12.11
C ARG A 313 -26.89 -9.96 -11.03
N ALA A 314 -27.98 -9.48 -10.41
CA ALA A 314 -28.70 -10.19 -9.36
C ALA A 314 -29.72 -11.22 -9.90
N GLY A 315 -29.93 -11.28 -11.21
CA GLY A 315 -30.93 -12.15 -11.83
C GLY A 315 -32.40 -11.75 -11.52
N VAL A 316 -32.61 -10.43 -11.24
CA VAL A 316 -33.95 -9.88 -10.94
C VAL A 316 -34.60 -9.38 -12.22
N SER A 317 -35.88 -9.77 -12.43
CA SER A 317 -36.65 -9.30 -13.59
C SER A 317 -36.92 -7.80 -13.54
N GLU A 318 -37.05 -7.13 -14.71
CA GLU A 318 -37.37 -5.70 -14.75
C GLU A 318 -38.67 -5.35 -14.03
N ALA A 319 -39.66 -6.21 -14.11
CA ALA A 319 -40.94 -6.04 -13.40
C ALA A 319 -40.76 -6.06 -11.89
N ASP A 320 -39.96 -7.00 -11.36
CA ASP A 320 -39.63 -7.06 -9.92
C ASP A 320 -38.71 -5.91 -9.50
N ARG A 321 -37.75 -5.50 -10.36
CA ARG A 321 -36.90 -4.35 -10.13
C ARG A 321 -37.73 -3.08 -9.89
N VAL A 322 -38.63 -2.77 -10.81
CA VAL A 322 -39.50 -1.56 -10.72
C VAL A 322 -40.44 -1.64 -9.51
N ALA A 323 -40.97 -2.81 -9.20
CA ALA A 323 -41.93 -2.98 -8.12
C ALA A 323 -41.28 -2.97 -6.71
N LYS A 324 -40.10 -3.58 -6.57
CA LYS A 324 -39.47 -3.81 -5.25
C LYS A 324 -38.21 -3.02 -5.00
N TYR A 325 -37.49 -2.64 -6.06
CA TYR A 325 -36.19 -1.99 -6.01
C TYR A 325 -36.08 -0.80 -7.00
N PRO A 326 -37.07 0.12 -7.04
CA PRO A 326 -37.02 1.28 -7.93
C PRO A 326 -35.78 2.13 -7.59
N SER A 327 -35.14 2.72 -8.62
CA SER A 327 -34.08 3.71 -8.38
C SER A 327 -34.62 4.98 -7.72
N MET A 328 -33.75 5.77 -7.10
CA MET A 328 -34.16 7.08 -6.58
C MET A 328 -34.66 8.00 -7.70
N GLU A 329 -34.04 7.90 -8.89
CA GLU A 329 -34.48 8.60 -10.10
C GLU A 329 -35.95 8.33 -10.45
N GLU A 330 -36.44 7.10 -10.21
CA GLU A 330 -37.82 6.70 -10.46
C GLU A 330 -38.73 6.97 -9.26
N ALA A 331 -38.27 6.74 -8.03
CA ALA A 331 -39.07 6.84 -6.82
C ALA A 331 -39.17 8.27 -6.24
N MET A 332 -38.11 9.09 -6.41
CA MET A 332 -38.01 10.44 -5.86
C MET A 332 -37.41 11.42 -6.89
N PRO A 333 -38.03 11.63 -8.07
CA PRO A 333 -37.41 12.32 -9.22
C PRO A 333 -36.97 13.76 -8.93
N GLU A 334 -37.71 14.50 -8.09
CA GLU A 334 -37.33 15.88 -7.73
C GLU A 334 -36.09 15.93 -6.83
N VAL A 335 -36.02 15.03 -5.88
CA VAL A 335 -34.85 14.88 -4.99
C VAL A 335 -33.63 14.42 -5.78
N TYR A 336 -33.82 13.44 -6.69
CA TYR A 336 -32.77 12.98 -7.57
C TYR A 336 -32.22 14.10 -8.46
N ALA A 337 -33.10 14.92 -9.03
CA ALA A 337 -32.67 16.05 -9.87
C ALA A 337 -31.80 17.05 -9.08
N GLN A 338 -32.18 17.37 -7.84
CA GLN A 338 -31.37 18.21 -6.95
C GLN A 338 -30.04 17.55 -6.58
N LEU A 339 -30.05 16.26 -6.21
CA LEU A 339 -28.87 15.49 -5.86
C LEU A 339 -27.88 15.45 -7.03
N ASN A 340 -28.38 15.19 -8.25
CA ASN A 340 -27.56 15.14 -9.46
C ASN A 340 -26.95 16.52 -9.80
N GLN A 341 -27.70 17.61 -9.63
CA GLN A 341 -27.16 18.97 -9.85
C GLN A 341 -26.06 19.30 -8.82
N ILE A 342 -26.28 18.96 -7.56
CA ILE A 342 -25.33 19.25 -6.48
C ILE A 342 -24.06 18.45 -6.63
N GLN A 343 -24.14 17.15 -6.99
CA GLN A 343 -22.94 16.32 -7.19
C GLN A 343 -22.07 16.85 -8.33
N GLN A 344 -22.67 17.33 -9.43
CA GLN A 344 -21.93 17.97 -10.53
C GLN A 344 -21.25 19.26 -10.07
N ASN A 345 -21.94 20.10 -9.28
CA ASN A 345 -21.35 21.31 -8.74
C ASN A 345 -20.18 21.03 -7.80
N LEU A 346 -20.30 20.01 -6.95
CA LEU A 346 -19.23 19.60 -6.04
C LEU A 346 -18.02 19.03 -6.79
N GLU A 347 -18.23 18.15 -7.79
CA GLU A 347 -17.14 17.63 -8.61
C GLU A 347 -16.42 18.75 -9.35
N ASN A 348 -17.16 19.70 -9.91
CA ASN A 348 -16.58 20.84 -10.63
C ASN A 348 -15.81 21.78 -9.70
N HIS A 349 -16.31 21.99 -8.48
CA HIS A 349 -15.67 22.87 -7.47
C HIS A 349 -14.37 22.25 -6.95
N TYR A 350 -14.42 20.99 -6.51
CA TYR A 350 -13.24 20.27 -6.00
C TYR A 350 -12.33 19.76 -7.12
N ARG A 351 -12.84 19.76 -8.36
CA ARG A 351 -12.16 19.26 -9.56
C ARG A 351 -11.66 17.82 -9.39
N ASP A 352 -12.41 17.03 -8.65
CA ASP A 352 -12.13 15.62 -8.36
C ASP A 352 -13.42 14.86 -8.06
N MET A 353 -13.40 13.54 -8.27
CA MET A 353 -14.47 12.64 -7.91
C MET A 353 -14.88 12.82 -6.44
N GLN A 354 -16.17 12.95 -6.20
CA GLN A 354 -16.73 13.13 -4.86
C GLN A 354 -17.47 11.90 -4.36
N ASP A 355 -17.26 11.60 -3.09
CA ASP A 355 -17.99 10.65 -2.26
C ASP A 355 -18.86 11.46 -1.30
N MET A 356 -20.18 11.27 -1.32
CA MET A 356 -21.15 12.12 -0.66
C MET A 356 -22.14 11.29 0.17
N GLU A 357 -22.42 11.76 1.39
CA GLU A 357 -23.47 11.21 2.25
C GLU A 357 -24.64 12.20 2.30
N PHE A 358 -25.86 11.70 2.13
CA PHE A 358 -27.06 12.51 2.12
C PHE A 358 -28.22 11.86 2.89
N THR A 359 -29.16 12.69 3.30
CA THR A 359 -30.44 12.27 3.91
C THR A 359 -31.57 13.06 3.27
N VAL A 360 -32.67 12.39 3.01
CA VAL A 360 -33.94 13.00 2.60
C VAL A 360 -34.89 12.92 3.77
N GLN A 361 -35.32 14.06 4.30
CA GLN A 361 -36.32 14.12 5.33
C GLN A 361 -37.60 14.71 4.76
N GLU A 362 -38.66 13.92 4.69
CA GLU A 362 -39.97 14.35 4.18
C GLU A 362 -39.87 15.08 2.84
N GLY A 363 -39.14 14.51 1.89
CA GLY A 363 -38.90 15.06 0.55
C GLY A 363 -37.86 16.16 0.47
N LYS A 364 -37.27 16.62 1.59
CA LYS A 364 -36.22 17.62 1.60
C LYS A 364 -34.85 17.00 1.67
N LEU A 365 -33.97 17.32 0.70
CA LEU A 365 -32.60 16.82 0.61
C LEU A 365 -31.66 17.58 1.56
N TRP A 366 -30.76 16.85 2.20
CA TRP A 366 -29.70 17.34 3.07
C TRP A 366 -28.40 16.59 2.81
N PHE A 367 -27.28 17.31 2.75
CA PHE A 367 -25.93 16.71 2.66
C PHE A 367 -25.28 16.66 4.04
N LEU A 368 -24.73 15.50 4.37
CA LEU A 368 -24.08 15.26 5.66
C LEU A 368 -22.55 15.26 5.56
N GLN A 369 -22.02 14.95 4.38
CA GLN A 369 -20.59 14.89 4.13
C GLN A 369 -20.32 14.92 2.62
N THR A 370 -19.19 15.51 2.23
CA THR A 370 -18.53 15.30 0.95
C THR A 370 -17.02 15.11 1.19
N ARG A 371 -16.39 14.29 0.36
CA ARG A 371 -14.94 14.07 0.35
C ARG A 371 -14.48 13.60 -1.02
N ASN A 372 -13.19 13.76 -1.32
CA ASN A 372 -12.62 13.12 -2.49
C ASN A 372 -12.76 11.60 -2.36
N GLY A 373 -13.34 10.95 -3.35
CA GLY A 373 -13.69 9.54 -3.29
C GLY A 373 -12.45 8.65 -3.27
N LYS A 374 -12.40 7.71 -2.31
CA LYS A 374 -11.44 6.61 -2.35
C LYS A 374 -11.75 5.74 -3.57
N ARG A 375 -10.71 5.30 -4.29
CA ARG A 375 -10.84 4.63 -5.58
C ARG A 375 -9.73 3.61 -5.79
N THR A 376 -9.97 2.64 -6.66
CA THR A 376 -8.95 1.66 -7.10
C THR A 376 -7.86 2.35 -7.94
N GLY A 377 -6.73 1.67 -8.14
CA GLY A 377 -5.66 2.16 -9.02
C GLY A 377 -6.15 2.39 -10.45
N ALA A 378 -6.99 1.51 -11.00
CA ALA A 378 -7.59 1.66 -12.33
C ALA A 378 -8.48 2.91 -12.43
N ALA A 379 -9.39 3.08 -11.46
CA ALA A 379 -10.25 4.25 -11.40
C ALA A 379 -9.45 5.55 -11.21
N MET A 380 -8.38 5.51 -10.42
CA MET A 380 -7.51 6.67 -10.17
C MET A 380 -6.89 7.18 -11.48
N VAL A 381 -6.29 6.30 -12.26
CA VAL A 381 -5.68 6.66 -13.55
C VAL A 381 -6.74 7.18 -14.52
N LYS A 382 -7.83 6.44 -14.70
CA LYS A 382 -8.91 6.84 -15.60
C LYS A 382 -9.51 8.19 -15.23
N ILE A 383 -9.85 8.41 -13.97
CA ILE A 383 -10.44 9.68 -13.51
C ILE A 383 -9.47 10.85 -13.71
N ALA A 384 -8.17 10.66 -13.46
CA ALA A 384 -7.17 11.71 -13.65
C ALA A 384 -7.10 12.13 -15.14
N ILE A 385 -7.08 11.16 -16.05
CA ILE A 385 -7.04 11.42 -17.50
C ILE A 385 -8.36 12.00 -18.01
N ASP A 386 -9.51 11.47 -17.61
CA ASP A 386 -10.82 12.00 -17.98
C ASP A 386 -10.98 13.47 -17.55
N LEU A 387 -10.62 13.81 -16.30
CA LEU A 387 -10.69 15.19 -15.78
C LEU A 387 -9.73 16.14 -16.51
N LEU A 388 -8.58 15.64 -16.97
CA LEU A 388 -7.66 16.37 -17.84
C LEU A 388 -8.30 16.65 -19.20
N HIS A 389 -8.87 15.65 -19.86
CA HIS A 389 -9.56 15.79 -21.16
C HIS A 389 -10.80 16.70 -21.07
N GLU A 390 -11.51 16.66 -19.95
CA GLU A 390 -12.63 17.55 -19.64
C GLU A 390 -12.18 19.01 -19.37
N GLY A 391 -10.88 19.28 -19.30
CA GLY A 391 -10.33 20.60 -19.00
C GLY A 391 -10.57 21.07 -17.56
N LYS A 392 -10.95 20.17 -16.65
CA LYS A 392 -11.18 20.45 -15.22
C LYS A 392 -9.88 20.59 -14.44
N ILE A 393 -8.84 19.88 -14.86
CA ILE A 393 -7.49 19.92 -14.27
C ILE A 393 -6.44 20.04 -15.35
N ASP A 394 -5.24 20.51 -15.00
CA ASP A 394 -4.08 20.52 -15.86
C ASP A 394 -3.24 19.24 -15.73
N GLU A 395 -2.26 19.06 -16.60
CA GLU A 395 -1.37 17.90 -16.64
C GLU A 395 -0.62 17.70 -15.32
N LYS A 396 -0.14 18.78 -14.70
CA LYS A 396 0.56 18.72 -13.42
C LYS A 396 -0.33 18.22 -12.31
N THR A 397 -1.56 18.69 -12.26
CA THR A 397 -2.57 18.23 -11.30
C THR A 397 -2.92 16.76 -11.53
N ALA A 398 -3.04 16.30 -12.77
CA ALA A 398 -3.30 14.90 -13.10
C ALA A 398 -2.17 13.98 -12.58
N ILE A 399 -0.90 14.36 -12.80
CA ILE A 399 0.28 13.64 -12.27
C ILE A 399 0.25 13.61 -10.73
N MET A 400 -0.01 14.75 -10.08
CA MET A 400 0.02 14.86 -8.62
C MET A 400 -1.13 14.12 -7.91
N ARG A 401 -2.25 13.88 -8.57
CA ARG A 401 -3.39 13.15 -8.00
C ARG A 401 -3.25 11.65 -8.03
N CYS A 402 -2.35 11.13 -8.84
CA CYS A 402 -2.09 9.71 -8.90
C CYS A 402 -1.13 9.30 -7.77
N GLU A 403 -1.54 8.34 -6.95
CA GLU A 403 -0.72 7.76 -5.89
C GLU A 403 0.18 6.68 -6.51
N PRO A 404 1.53 6.84 -6.48
CA PRO A 404 2.42 5.88 -7.16
C PRO A 404 2.24 4.43 -6.72
N GLN A 405 2.01 4.19 -5.42
CA GLN A 405 1.82 2.84 -4.87
C GLN A 405 0.60 2.12 -5.45
N LYS A 406 -0.46 2.87 -5.80
CA LYS A 406 -1.67 2.27 -6.38
C LYS A 406 -1.51 1.78 -7.82
N LEU A 407 -0.45 2.21 -8.51
CA LEU A 407 -0.14 1.66 -9.83
C LEU A 407 0.23 0.17 -9.76
N ASP A 408 0.71 -0.30 -8.61
CA ASP A 408 1.02 -1.72 -8.38
C ASP A 408 -0.19 -2.64 -8.67
N GLU A 409 -1.40 -2.17 -8.32
CA GLU A 409 -2.65 -2.90 -8.58
C GLU A 409 -2.90 -3.17 -10.08
N LEU A 410 -2.31 -2.36 -10.96
CA LEU A 410 -2.49 -2.45 -12.42
C LEU A 410 -1.46 -3.34 -13.11
N LEU A 411 -0.38 -3.69 -12.43
CA LEU A 411 0.78 -4.35 -13.01
C LEU A 411 0.79 -5.86 -12.76
N HIS A 412 -0.02 -6.34 -11.82
CA HIS A 412 -0.05 -7.73 -11.37
C HIS A 412 -1.41 -8.40 -11.61
N PRO A 413 -1.45 -9.73 -11.80
CA PRO A 413 -2.72 -10.47 -11.84
C PRO A 413 -3.54 -10.24 -10.58
N VAL A 414 -4.86 -10.25 -10.72
CA VAL A 414 -5.83 -10.08 -9.63
C VAL A 414 -6.81 -11.25 -9.59
N PHE A 415 -7.40 -11.53 -8.42
CA PHE A 415 -8.45 -12.53 -8.31
C PHE A 415 -9.77 -12.05 -8.92
N ASP A 416 -10.55 -12.99 -9.42
CA ASP A 416 -11.95 -12.73 -9.73
C ASP A 416 -12.72 -12.35 -8.44
N LYS A 417 -13.35 -11.18 -8.45
CA LYS A 417 -14.01 -10.63 -7.25
C LYS A 417 -15.13 -11.51 -6.72
N LYS A 418 -15.88 -12.20 -7.61
CA LYS A 418 -16.98 -13.09 -7.18
C LYS A 418 -16.43 -14.36 -6.52
N ALA A 419 -15.39 -14.95 -7.10
CA ALA A 419 -14.75 -16.12 -6.55
C ALA A 419 -14.11 -15.83 -5.17
N LEU A 420 -13.55 -14.64 -5.01
CA LEU A 420 -12.90 -14.22 -3.75
C LEU A 420 -13.90 -14.13 -2.57
N THR A 421 -15.17 -13.78 -2.81
CA THR A 421 -16.18 -13.68 -1.74
C THR A 421 -16.52 -15.01 -1.07
N THR A 422 -16.28 -16.13 -1.75
CA THR A 422 -16.55 -17.49 -1.24
C THR A 422 -15.27 -18.22 -0.85
N ALA A 423 -14.11 -17.65 -1.12
CA ALA A 423 -12.82 -18.25 -0.84
C ALA A 423 -12.54 -18.29 0.68
N LYS A 424 -12.09 -19.45 1.18
CA LYS A 424 -11.76 -19.63 2.59
C LYS A 424 -10.32 -19.22 2.85
N VAL A 425 -10.10 -18.17 3.66
CA VAL A 425 -8.77 -17.82 4.17
C VAL A 425 -8.30 -18.89 5.14
N ILE A 426 -7.08 -19.40 4.94
CA ILE A 426 -6.46 -20.45 5.76
C ILE A 426 -5.19 -19.98 6.47
N ALA A 427 -4.57 -18.89 6.01
CA ALA A 427 -3.43 -18.30 6.71
C ALA A 427 -3.27 -16.82 6.34
N GLN A 428 -2.49 -16.11 7.17
CA GLN A 428 -2.11 -14.72 6.97
C GLN A 428 -0.58 -14.58 7.14
N GLY A 429 0.05 -13.97 6.16
CA GLY A 429 1.46 -13.61 6.16
C GLY A 429 1.70 -12.16 5.77
N LEU A 430 2.95 -11.83 5.47
CA LEU A 430 3.35 -10.52 4.98
C LEU A 430 3.08 -10.42 3.47
N PRO A 431 2.53 -9.29 2.98
CA PRO A 431 2.33 -9.03 1.56
C PRO A 431 3.67 -8.70 0.87
N ALA A 432 4.48 -9.74 0.66
CA ALA A 432 5.88 -9.59 0.27
C ALA A 432 6.07 -9.18 -1.20
N SER A 433 5.21 -9.65 -2.10
CA SER A 433 5.16 -9.20 -3.49
C SER A 433 3.71 -9.24 -3.99
N PRO A 434 3.19 -8.17 -4.59
CA PRO A 434 1.78 -8.04 -4.92
C PRO A 434 1.31 -9.02 -6.01
N GLY A 435 -0.01 -9.07 -6.19
CA GLY A 435 -0.66 -9.90 -7.19
C GLY A 435 -1.43 -11.09 -6.59
N ALA A 436 -2.08 -11.82 -7.47
CA ALA A 436 -2.82 -13.04 -7.17
C ALA A 436 -2.17 -14.24 -7.87
N ALA A 437 -1.98 -15.31 -7.15
CA ALA A 437 -1.49 -16.58 -7.69
C ALA A 437 -2.37 -17.74 -7.26
N CYS A 438 -2.52 -18.72 -8.12
CA CYS A 438 -3.19 -19.97 -7.83
C CYS A 438 -2.43 -21.12 -8.49
N GLY A 439 -2.20 -22.19 -7.76
CA GLY A 439 -1.50 -23.36 -8.30
C GLY A 439 -1.42 -24.51 -7.32
N GLN A 440 -0.85 -25.61 -7.80
CA GLN A 440 -0.59 -26.81 -7.02
C GLN A 440 0.65 -26.65 -6.16
N ILE A 441 0.59 -27.08 -4.92
CA ILE A 441 1.70 -27.03 -3.97
C ILE A 441 2.86 -27.88 -4.48
N VAL A 442 4.06 -27.32 -4.51
CA VAL A 442 5.34 -28.03 -4.67
C VAL A 442 6.34 -27.52 -3.64
N PHE A 443 7.22 -28.41 -3.17
CA PHE A 443 8.14 -28.10 -2.07
C PHE A 443 9.59 -27.93 -2.48
N HIS A 444 9.96 -28.34 -3.71
CA HIS A 444 11.31 -28.22 -4.22
C HIS A 444 11.32 -27.42 -5.53
N ALA A 445 12.39 -26.64 -5.72
CA ALA A 445 12.57 -25.82 -6.92
C ALA A 445 12.58 -26.64 -8.20
N ASP A 446 13.17 -27.84 -8.16
CA ASP A 446 13.22 -28.74 -9.32
C ASP A 446 11.86 -29.36 -9.65
N ASP A 447 11.03 -29.67 -8.63
CA ASP A 447 9.65 -30.11 -8.83
C ASP A 447 8.83 -28.97 -9.47
N ALA A 448 9.04 -27.72 -9.03
CA ALA A 448 8.38 -26.56 -9.63
C ALA A 448 8.70 -26.41 -11.13
N LYS A 449 9.98 -26.57 -11.52
CA LYS A 449 10.42 -26.54 -12.92
C LYS A 449 9.79 -27.67 -13.74
N ALA A 450 9.86 -28.90 -13.22
CA ALA A 450 9.34 -30.09 -13.90
C ALA A 450 7.82 -29.99 -14.13
N TRP A 451 7.06 -29.67 -13.09
CA TRP A 451 5.62 -29.54 -13.19
C TRP A 451 5.19 -28.39 -14.08
N HIS A 452 5.90 -27.27 -14.04
CA HIS A 452 5.65 -26.16 -14.96
C HIS A 452 5.90 -26.55 -16.42
N ALA A 453 6.97 -27.28 -16.69
CA ALA A 453 7.27 -27.79 -18.03
C ALA A 453 6.19 -28.76 -18.55
N ASP A 454 5.53 -29.50 -17.66
CA ASP A 454 4.40 -30.38 -17.96
C ASP A 454 3.06 -29.61 -18.06
N GLY A 455 3.08 -28.26 -17.94
CA GLY A 455 1.91 -27.40 -18.09
C GLY A 455 1.08 -27.17 -16.83
N HIS A 456 1.56 -27.60 -15.65
CA HIS A 456 0.91 -27.34 -14.38
C HIS A 456 1.21 -25.93 -13.86
N LYS A 457 0.23 -25.31 -13.24
CA LYS A 457 0.41 -24.09 -12.44
C LYS A 457 0.81 -24.51 -11.03
N VAL A 458 1.93 -24.02 -10.53
CA VAL A 458 2.46 -24.43 -9.23
C VAL A 458 2.69 -23.24 -8.30
N VAL A 459 2.54 -23.49 -7.00
CA VAL A 459 2.93 -22.58 -5.91
C VAL A 459 4.07 -23.23 -5.14
N LEU A 460 5.21 -22.56 -5.11
CA LEU A 460 6.39 -23.04 -4.38
C LEU A 460 6.26 -22.72 -2.89
N VAL A 461 6.20 -23.76 -2.06
CA VAL A 461 6.06 -23.63 -0.60
C VAL A 461 7.36 -24.02 0.08
N ARG A 462 7.97 -23.08 0.79
CA ARG A 462 9.26 -23.28 1.45
C ARG A 462 9.21 -22.84 2.91
N ILE A 463 10.14 -23.33 3.73
CA ILE A 463 10.40 -22.71 5.04
C ILE A 463 10.99 -21.31 4.82
N GLU A 464 12.00 -21.23 3.96
CA GLU A 464 12.65 -20.02 3.45
C GLU A 464 13.25 -20.34 2.07
N THR A 465 13.48 -19.35 1.22
CA THR A 465 14.13 -19.56 -0.08
C THR A 465 15.60 -19.15 -0.03
N SER A 466 16.38 -19.80 -0.88
CA SER A 466 17.80 -19.52 -1.12
C SER A 466 18.05 -19.18 -2.59
N PRO A 467 19.23 -18.68 -2.96
CA PRO A 467 19.59 -18.44 -4.38
C PRO A 467 19.43 -19.67 -5.28
N GLU A 468 19.56 -20.87 -4.74
CA GLU A 468 19.38 -22.14 -5.48
C GLU A 468 17.91 -22.36 -5.90
N ASP A 469 16.96 -21.74 -5.21
CA ASP A 469 15.53 -21.83 -5.53
C ASP A 469 15.10 -20.95 -6.70
N LEU A 470 15.98 -20.10 -7.24
CA LEU A 470 15.67 -19.04 -8.21
C LEU A 470 14.91 -19.56 -9.44
N ALA A 471 15.38 -20.68 -10.01
CA ALA A 471 14.74 -21.27 -11.19
C ALA A 471 13.35 -21.84 -10.88
N GLY A 472 13.16 -22.41 -9.69
CA GLY A 472 11.85 -22.88 -9.22
C GLY A 472 10.90 -21.73 -8.91
N MET A 473 11.41 -20.63 -8.34
CA MET A 473 10.65 -19.41 -8.12
C MET A 473 10.16 -18.78 -9.43
N ALA A 474 11.01 -18.78 -10.45
CA ALA A 474 10.65 -18.27 -11.79
C ALA A 474 9.56 -19.14 -12.46
N ALA A 475 9.60 -20.46 -12.29
CA ALA A 475 8.62 -21.39 -12.83
C ALA A 475 7.28 -21.36 -12.08
N ALA A 476 7.26 -20.98 -10.79
CA ALA A 476 6.05 -20.94 -9.99
C ALA A 476 5.16 -19.73 -10.32
N GLU A 477 3.86 -19.88 -10.15
CA GLU A 477 2.88 -18.75 -10.21
C GLU A 477 3.00 -17.86 -8.97
N GLY A 478 3.32 -18.45 -7.82
CA GLY A 478 3.49 -17.73 -6.56
C GLY A 478 4.40 -18.46 -5.58
N ILE A 479 4.90 -17.71 -4.61
CA ILE A 479 5.82 -18.18 -3.58
C ILE A 479 5.19 -17.99 -2.19
N LEU A 480 5.26 -19.04 -1.37
CA LEU A 480 4.78 -19.03 0.01
C LEU A 480 5.89 -19.48 0.95
N THR A 481 6.23 -18.67 1.95
CA THR A 481 7.26 -19.05 2.92
C THR A 481 6.79 -18.95 4.37
N ALA A 482 7.24 -19.91 5.20
CA ALA A 482 6.99 -19.91 6.64
C ALA A 482 7.79 -18.80 7.35
N ARG A 483 8.98 -18.52 6.88
CA ARG A 483 9.89 -17.50 7.41
C ARG A 483 10.21 -16.43 6.37
N GLY A 484 10.74 -15.32 6.83
CA GLY A 484 11.19 -14.22 5.99
C GLY A 484 10.33 -12.96 6.15
N GLY A 485 11.00 -11.81 6.12
CA GLY A 485 10.40 -10.49 6.14
C GLY A 485 10.22 -9.91 4.74
N MET A 486 9.83 -8.65 4.67
CA MET A 486 9.67 -7.89 3.41
C MET A 486 10.97 -7.71 2.62
N THR A 487 12.10 -7.93 3.23
CA THR A 487 13.46 -7.83 2.65
C THR A 487 14.16 -9.18 2.51
N SER A 488 13.47 -10.30 2.82
CA SER A 488 14.01 -11.65 2.64
C SER A 488 14.29 -11.96 1.16
N HIS A 489 15.11 -12.97 0.91
CA HIS A 489 15.40 -13.45 -0.44
C HIS A 489 14.11 -13.73 -1.22
N ALA A 490 13.15 -14.46 -0.63
CA ALA A 490 11.85 -14.73 -1.25
C ALA A 490 11.12 -13.44 -1.70
N ALA A 491 11.04 -12.46 -0.81
CA ALA A 491 10.36 -11.20 -1.07
C ALA A 491 11.02 -10.36 -2.18
N VAL A 492 12.34 -10.24 -2.13
CA VAL A 492 13.12 -9.44 -3.09
C VAL A 492 13.10 -10.04 -4.48
N VAL A 493 13.36 -11.33 -4.56
CA VAL A 493 13.40 -12.07 -5.84
C VAL A 493 12.01 -12.13 -6.46
N ALA A 494 10.96 -12.46 -5.68
CA ALA A 494 9.59 -12.49 -6.19
C ALA A 494 9.15 -11.13 -6.76
N ARG A 495 9.46 -10.02 -6.07
CA ARG A 495 9.22 -8.67 -6.59
C ARG A 495 10.01 -8.38 -7.87
N GLY A 496 11.26 -8.80 -7.93
CA GLY A 496 12.07 -8.68 -9.13
C GLY A 496 11.46 -9.39 -10.33
N MET A 497 10.90 -10.58 -10.11
CA MET A 497 10.26 -11.42 -11.14
C MET A 497 8.79 -11.07 -11.38
N GLY A 498 8.18 -10.14 -10.64
CA GLY A 498 6.73 -9.87 -10.71
C GLY A 498 5.85 -11.04 -10.27
N LYS A 499 6.36 -11.93 -9.44
CA LYS A 499 5.63 -13.09 -8.91
C LYS A 499 4.97 -12.77 -7.59
N CYS A 500 3.75 -13.22 -7.42
CA CYS A 500 3.03 -13.12 -6.16
C CYS A 500 3.82 -13.80 -5.02
N CYS A 501 3.99 -13.13 -3.89
CA CYS A 501 4.68 -13.71 -2.74
C CYS A 501 3.99 -13.35 -1.43
N VAL A 502 3.73 -14.37 -0.63
CA VAL A 502 3.33 -14.24 0.77
C VAL A 502 4.42 -14.86 1.63
N SER A 503 5.05 -14.06 2.49
CA SER A 503 6.16 -14.53 3.31
C SER A 503 5.88 -14.40 4.82
N GLY A 504 6.69 -15.10 5.63
CA GLY A 504 6.58 -15.00 7.09
C GLY A 504 5.27 -15.55 7.67
N VAL A 505 4.68 -16.56 7.04
CA VAL A 505 3.47 -17.22 7.55
C VAL A 505 3.86 -18.20 8.65
N GLY A 506 3.94 -17.71 9.88
CA GLY A 506 4.42 -18.49 11.03
C GLY A 506 3.58 -19.72 11.40
N SER A 507 2.35 -19.83 10.89
CA SER A 507 1.47 -21.01 11.09
C SER A 507 1.78 -22.15 10.12
N LEU A 508 2.71 -21.99 9.16
CA LEU A 508 3.10 -23.05 8.25
C LEU A 508 4.10 -24.01 8.91
N ASN A 509 3.76 -25.28 8.94
CA ASN A 509 4.67 -26.36 9.32
C ASN A 509 4.98 -27.22 8.08
N VAL A 510 6.12 -26.96 7.45
CA VAL A 510 6.53 -27.60 6.20
C VAL A 510 7.38 -28.83 6.47
N SER A 511 6.97 -30.01 5.93
CA SER A 511 7.75 -31.26 5.94
C SER A 511 8.19 -31.57 4.50
N TYR A 512 9.46 -31.34 4.20
CA TYR A 512 10.03 -31.69 2.90
C TYR A 512 10.07 -33.21 2.68
N LYS A 513 10.30 -33.99 3.74
CA LYS A 513 10.36 -35.43 3.70
C LYS A 513 9.03 -36.06 3.31
N ASP A 514 7.95 -35.58 3.90
CA ASP A 514 6.61 -36.11 3.68
C ASP A 514 5.87 -35.37 2.55
N LYS A 515 6.49 -34.31 2.00
CA LYS A 515 5.92 -33.44 0.98
C LYS A 515 4.54 -32.92 1.40
N THR A 516 4.50 -32.33 2.61
CA THR A 516 3.26 -31.78 3.21
C THR A 516 3.50 -30.44 3.87
N VAL A 517 2.45 -29.65 3.96
CA VAL A 517 2.42 -28.45 4.81
C VAL A 517 1.17 -28.50 5.67
N GLU A 518 1.33 -28.31 6.96
CA GLU A 518 0.23 -28.15 7.91
C GLU A 518 -0.02 -26.65 8.13
N ILE A 519 -1.29 -26.24 8.01
CA ILE A 519 -1.75 -24.86 8.17
C ILE A 519 -2.95 -24.91 9.12
N ASP A 520 -2.83 -24.33 10.31
CA ASP A 520 -3.87 -24.30 11.35
C ASP A 520 -4.52 -25.70 11.60
N GLY A 521 -3.70 -26.75 11.68
CA GLY A 521 -4.14 -28.12 11.96
C GLY A 521 -4.71 -28.86 10.75
N VAL A 522 -4.68 -28.27 9.54
CA VAL A 522 -5.10 -28.93 8.29
C VAL A 522 -3.86 -29.23 7.46
N THR A 523 -3.69 -30.48 7.06
CA THR A 523 -2.54 -30.94 6.26
C THR A 523 -2.88 -30.86 4.78
N TYR A 524 -2.06 -30.11 4.03
CA TYR A 524 -2.07 -30.06 2.56
C TYR A 524 -0.84 -30.84 2.01
N LYS A 525 -1.06 -31.54 0.92
CA LYS A 525 -0.04 -32.39 0.27
C LYS A 525 0.47 -31.73 -1.02
N GLU A 526 1.60 -32.21 -1.51
CA GLU A 526 2.07 -31.89 -2.86
C GLU A 526 0.98 -32.20 -3.89
N GLY A 527 0.67 -31.24 -4.76
CA GLY A 527 -0.40 -31.32 -5.75
C GLY A 527 -1.76 -30.73 -5.32
N ASP A 528 -1.98 -30.48 -4.02
CA ASP A 528 -3.19 -29.77 -3.58
C ASP A 528 -3.16 -28.29 -4.03
N TYR A 529 -4.32 -27.73 -4.37
CA TYR A 529 -4.42 -26.34 -4.80
C TYR A 529 -4.47 -25.37 -3.62
N ILE A 530 -3.69 -24.30 -3.72
CA ILE A 530 -3.79 -23.11 -2.87
C ILE A 530 -3.74 -21.85 -3.72
N SER A 531 -4.26 -20.78 -3.16
CA SER A 531 -4.22 -19.45 -3.80
C SER A 531 -3.63 -18.42 -2.86
N LEU A 532 -2.81 -17.53 -3.41
CA LEU A 532 -2.07 -16.51 -2.66
C LEU A 532 -2.50 -15.11 -3.09
N ASN A 533 -2.78 -14.23 -2.14
CA ASN A 533 -2.97 -12.81 -2.36
C ASN A 533 -1.73 -12.06 -1.83
N GLY A 534 -0.81 -11.80 -2.70
CA GLY A 534 0.42 -11.08 -2.36
C GLY A 534 0.21 -9.60 -2.01
N THR A 535 -0.94 -9.03 -2.36
CA THR A 535 -1.30 -7.64 -2.01
C THR A 535 -1.79 -7.52 -0.57
N THR A 536 -2.50 -8.54 -0.06
CA THR A 536 -3.06 -8.55 1.30
C THR A 536 -2.32 -9.49 2.25
N GLY A 537 -1.48 -10.37 1.75
CA GLY A 537 -0.79 -11.41 2.52
C GLY A 537 -1.66 -12.61 2.89
N GLN A 538 -2.84 -12.75 2.29
CA GLN A 538 -3.79 -13.85 2.58
C GLN A 538 -3.47 -15.10 1.75
N VAL A 539 -3.65 -16.25 2.37
CA VAL A 539 -3.59 -17.58 1.74
C VAL A 539 -4.98 -18.19 1.78
N TYR A 540 -5.43 -18.70 0.64
CA TYR A 540 -6.76 -19.31 0.50
C TYR A 540 -6.66 -20.81 0.19
N ALA A 541 -7.60 -21.58 0.70
CA ALA A 541 -7.75 -22.99 0.35
C ALA A 541 -8.31 -23.15 -1.08
N GLY A 542 -7.73 -24.06 -1.84
CA GLY A 542 -8.22 -24.43 -3.17
C GLY A 542 -7.92 -23.41 -4.27
N GLU A 543 -8.58 -23.60 -5.39
CA GLU A 543 -8.37 -22.80 -6.60
C GLU A 543 -9.30 -21.57 -6.62
N VAL A 544 -8.70 -20.37 -6.57
CA VAL A 544 -9.40 -19.11 -6.78
C VAL A 544 -8.97 -18.56 -8.15
N PRO A 545 -9.89 -18.38 -9.12
CA PRO A 545 -9.54 -17.88 -10.46
C PRO A 545 -8.88 -16.51 -10.45
N THR A 546 -7.85 -16.36 -11.28
CA THR A 546 -7.12 -15.10 -11.47
C THR A 546 -7.39 -14.51 -12.86
N LYS A 547 -7.25 -13.19 -12.98
CA LYS A 547 -7.28 -12.44 -14.23
C LYS A 547 -5.93 -11.74 -14.43
N ALA A 548 -5.41 -11.77 -15.67
CA ALA A 548 -4.20 -11.04 -16.02
C ALA A 548 -4.41 -9.51 -15.86
N ALA A 549 -3.33 -8.80 -15.57
CA ALA A 549 -3.33 -7.34 -15.59
C ALA A 549 -3.49 -6.83 -17.03
N GLU A 550 -4.42 -5.91 -17.23
CA GLU A 550 -4.63 -5.21 -18.49
C GLU A 550 -4.28 -3.72 -18.33
N LEU A 551 -3.27 -3.26 -19.06
CA LEU A 551 -2.90 -1.85 -19.07
C LEU A 551 -3.80 -1.07 -20.03
N SER A 552 -4.53 -0.08 -19.52
CA SER A 552 -5.42 0.77 -20.31
C SER A 552 -4.65 1.80 -21.16
N GLY A 553 -5.32 2.37 -22.17
CA GLY A 553 -4.79 3.53 -22.91
C GLY A 553 -4.53 4.74 -22.01
N ASP A 554 -5.36 4.94 -21.00
CA ASP A 554 -5.21 6.00 -19.98
C ASP A 554 -3.93 5.83 -19.16
N PHE A 555 -3.56 4.58 -18.83
CA PHE A 555 -2.29 4.29 -18.16
C PHE A 555 -1.10 4.71 -19.02
N LYS A 556 -1.13 4.40 -20.32
CA LYS A 556 -0.08 4.80 -21.24
C LYS A 556 0.01 6.33 -21.32
N GLU A 557 -1.12 7.01 -21.44
CA GLU A 557 -1.16 8.48 -21.49
C GLU A 557 -0.60 9.11 -20.22
N LEU A 558 -0.95 8.58 -19.04
CA LEU A 558 -0.35 9.03 -17.77
C LEU A 558 1.18 8.87 -17.78
N MET A 559 1.68 7.73 -18.28
CA MET A 559 3.13 7.51 -18.37
C MET A 559 3.81 8.45 -19.36
N ASP A 560 3.19 8.76 -20.50
CA ASP A 560 3.70 9.73 -21.46
C ASP A 560 3.74 11.15 -20.87
N LEU A 561 2.74 11.52 -20.08
CA LEU A 561 2.76 12.78 -19.31
C LEU A 561 3.89 12.80 -18.29
N CYS A 562 4.15 11.69 -17.59
CA CYS A 562 5.26 11.61 -16.65
C CYS A 562 6.61 11.85 -17.34
N ASP A 563 6.84 11.24 -18.50
CA ASP A 563 8.07 11.41 -19.28
C ASP A 563 8.28 12.86 -19.78
N LYS A 564 7.21 13.61 -20.00
CA LYS A 564 7.26 15.03 -20.41
C LYS A 564 7.87 15.94 -19.34
N TYR A 565 7.63 15.63 -18.05
CA TYR A 565 8.03 16.48 -16.94
C TYR A 565 9.28 16.00 -16.21
N THR A 566 9.58 14.69 -16.25
CA THR A 566 10.68 14.13 -15.45
C THR A 566 12.06 14.53 -15.99
N LYS A 567 12.98 14.83 -15.05
CA LYS A 567 14.41 15.04 -15.34
C LYS A 567 15.22 13.80 -14.95
N LEU A 568 14.78 13.10 -13.91
CA LEU A 568 15.40 11.87 -13.41
C LEU A 568 15.01 10.71 -14.33
N GLN A 569 15.97 10.06 -14.99
CA GLN A 569 15.70 8.86 -15.76
C GLN A 569 15.35 7.68 -14.85
N VAL A 570 14.42 6.83 -15.28
CA VAL A 570 14.16 5.57 -14.61
C VAL A 570 14.77 4.44 -15.43
N ARG A 571 15.69 3.69 -14.79
CA ARG A 571 16.32 2.48 -15.31
C ARG A 571 15.77 1.25 -14.58
N THR A 572 16.12 0.07 -15.04
CA THR A 572 15.71 -1.19 -14.39
C THR A 572 16.89 -1.97 -13.83
N ASN A 573 16.60 -2.81 -12.83
CA ASN A 573 17.46 -3.91 -12.42
C ASN A 573 16.96 -5.15 -13.14
N ALA A 574 17.77 -5.72 -14.02
CA ALA A 574 17.40 -6.87 -14.83
C ALA A 574 18.60 -7.78 -15.06
N ASP A 575 18.41 -9.07 -14.83
CA ASP A 575 19.45 -10.11 -14.89
C ASP A 575 19.20 -11.07 -16.06
N THR A 576 18.05 -10.97 -16.75
CA THR A 576 17.65 -11.79 -17.89
C THR A 576 17.18 -10.92 -19.08
N PRO A 577 17.27 -11.44 -20.33
CA PRO A 577 16.71 -10.75 -21.51
C PRO A 577 15.20 -10.51 -21.40
N HIS A 578 14.47 -11.42 -20.74
CA HIS A 578 13.02 -11.30 -20.51
C HIS A 578 12.69 -10.09 -19.63
N ASP A 579 13.37 -9.97 -18.49
CA ASP A 579 13.18 -8.84 -17.57
C ASP A 579 13.57 -7.50 -18.20
N ALA A 580 14.67 -7.52 -18.96
CA ALA A 580 15.13 -6.35 -19.71
C ALA A 580 14.06 -5.87 -20.70
N LYS A 581 13.46 -6.79 -21.46
CA LYS A 581 12.40 -6.47 -22.42
C LYS A 581 11.14 -5.96 -21.73
N LEU A 582 10.70 -6.64 -20.67
CA LEU A 582 9.53 -6.22 -19.87
C LEU A 582 9.70 -4.81 -19.33
N ALA A 583 10.87 -4.51 -18.76
CA ALA A 583 11.15 -3.18 -18.23
C ALA A 583 11.20 -2.11 -19.33
N ARG A 584 11.75 -2.44 -20.49
CA ARG A 584 11.74 -1.57 -21.66
C ARG A 584 10.31 -1.27 -22.11
N ASP A 585 9.42 -2.26 -22.13
CA ASP A 585 8.00 -2.10 -22.44
C ASP A 585 7.29 -1.21 -21.41
N PHE A 586 7.70 -1.25 -20.14
CA PHE A 586 7.26 -0.33 -19.09
C PHE A 586 7.92 1.06 -19.16
N GLY A 587 8.81 1.28 -20.13
CA GLY A 587 9.41 2.60 -20.41
C GLY A 587 10.74 2.87 -19.69
N ALA A 588 11.44 1.83 -19.21
CA ALA A 588 12.78 1.97 -18.66
C ALA A 588 13.76 2.53 -19.71
N LYS A 589 14.62 3.48 -19.27
CA LYS A 589 15.62 4.16 -20.15
C LYS A 589 17.00 3.48 -20.08
N GLY A 590 17.05 2.21 -19.78
CA GLY A 590 18.25 1.40 -19.67
C GLY A 590 18.24 0.46 -18.46
N ILE A 591 19.34 -0.21 -18.23
CA ILE A 591 19.58 -1.02 -17.03
C ILE A 591 20.55 -0.27 -16.11
N GLY A 592 20.19 -0.13 -14.83
CA GLY A 592 21.05 0.45 -13.80
C GLY A 592 21.78 -0.59 -12.96
N LEU A 593 21.35 -1.87 -13.03
CA LEU A 593 22.04 -2.97 -12.39
C LEU A 593 21.70 -4.30 -13.09
N THR A 594 22.71 -4.99 -13.59
CA THR A 594 22.69 -6.43 -13.87
C THR A 594 23.60 -7.13 -12.88
N ARG A 595 23.05 -8.13 -12.16
CA ARG A 595 23.80 -8.95 -11.20
C ARG A 595 24.33 -10.18 -11.90
N THR A 596 25.63 -10.25 -12.09
CA THR A 596 26.26 -11.35 -12.84
C THR A 596 26.25 -12.67 -12.10
N GLU A 597 26.17 -12.65 -10.76
CA GLU A 597 26.07 -13.84 -9.93
C GLU A 597 24.84 -14.69 -10.21
N HIS A 598 23.70 -14.06 -10.50
CA HIS A 598 22.45 -14.78 -10.79
C HIS A 598 22.54 -15.66 -12.06
N MET A 599 23.45 -15.32 -12.96
CA MET A 599 23.67 -16.08 -14.21
C MET A 599 24.39 -17.42 -14.00
N PHE A 600 25.03 -17.64 -12.82
CA PHE A 600 25.82 -18.82 -12.58
C PHE A 600 25.06 -20.03 -12.00
N PHE A 601 23.84 -19.86 -11.54
CA PHE A 601 23.07 -20.90 -10.85
C PHE A 601 22.37 -21.92 -11.78
N GLU A 602 22.49 -21.78 -13.08
CA GLU A 602 22.00 -22.81 -14.04
C GLU A 602 22.95 -24.02 -14.16
N ASP A 603 22.38 -25.22 -14.36
CA ASP A 603 23.01 -26.52 -14.23
C ASP A 603 24.48 -26.64 -14.70
N LYS A 604 24.79 -26.29 -15.95
CA LYS A 604 26.17 -26.42 -16.49
C LYS A 604 27.06 -25.25 -16.04
N LYS A 605 26.51 -24.10 -15.78
CA LYS A 605 27.26 -22.91 -15.39
C LYS A 605 27.76 -23.02 -13.95
N ILE A 606 26.93 -23.57 -13.06
CA ILE A 606 27.30 -23.73 -11.64
C ILE A 606 28.45 -24.75 -11.49
N ILE A 607 28.49 -25.82 -12.32
CA ILE A 607 29.58 -26.81 -12.30
C ILE A 607 30.91 -26.14 -12.68
N ALA A 608 30.94 -25.34 -13.75
CA ALA A 608 32.14 -24.63 -14.15
C ALA A 608 32.59 -23.57 -13.14
N MET A 609 31.64 -22.90 -12.45
CA MET A 609 31.93 -21.98 -11.36
C MET A 609 32.56 -22.73 -10.16
N ARG A 610 32.05 -23.90 -9.81
CA ARG A 610 32.59 -24.77 -8.76
C ARG A 610 33.97 -25.29 -9.10
N GLU A 611 34.24 -25.68 -10.38
CA GLU A 611 35.58 -26.04 -10.85
C GLU A 611 36.56 -24.86 -10.64
N MET A 612 36.17 -23.65 -10.96
CA MET A 612 37.00 -22.47 -10.73
C MET A 612 37.31 -22.27 -9.23
N ILE A 613 36.31 -22.43 -8.35
CA ILE A 613 36.45 -22.30 -6.89
C ILE A 613 37.39 -23.38 -6.30
N LEU A 614 37.37 -24.59 -6.86
CA LEU A 614 38.22 -25.72 -6.41
C LEU A 614 39.65 -25.64 -6.94
N ALA A 615 39.92 -24.86 -7.98
CA ALA A 615 41.24 -24.78 -8.59
C ALA A 615 42.25 -24.13 -7.64
N ASP A 616 43.39 -24.80 -7.46
CA ASP A 616 44.50 -24.36 -6.61
C ASP A 616 45.54 -23.49 -7.37
N SER A 617 45.46 -23.41 -8.71
CA SER A 617 46.39 -22.64 -9.54
C SER A 617 45.65 -21.65 -10.46
N VAL A 618 46.37 -20.65 -10.94
CA VAL A 618 45.84 -19.68 -11.92
C VAL A 618 45.44 -20.40 -13.21
N GLU A 619 46.27 -21.32 -13.74
CA GLU A 619 45.96 -22.08 -14.94
C GLU A 619 44.70 -22.94 -14.78
N GLY A 620 44.48 -23.49 -13.58
CA GLY A 620 43.27 -24.25 -13.26
C GLY A 620 42.03 -23.37 -13.29
N ARG A 621 42.10 -22.18 -12.66
CA ARG A 621 41.00 -21.20 -12.69
C ARG A 621 40.73 -20.69 -14.10
N GLU A 622 41.77 -20.37 -14.89
CA GLU A 622 41.60 -19.90 -16.28
C GLU A 622 40.93 -20.95 -17.16
N LYS A 623 41.25 -22.27 -16.98
CA LYS A 623 40.55 -23.34 -17.68
C LYS A 623 39.07 -23.44 -17.35
N ALA A 624 38.70 -23.28 -16.08
CA ALA A 624 37.30 -23.26 -15.65
C ALA A 624 36.58 -22.01 -16.15
N LEU A 625 37.20 -20.84 -16.05
CA LEU A 625 36.66 -19.57 -16.56
C LEU A 625 36.48 -19.59 -18.09
N ALA A 626 37.34 -20.26 -18.83
CA ALA A 626 37.17 -20.46 -20.29
C ALA A 626 35.91 -21.26 -20.63
N LYS A 627 35.44 -22.12 -19.75
CA LYS A 627 34.13 -22.81 -19.89
C LYS A 627 32.95 -21.89 -19.61
N LEU A 628 33.10 -20.94 -18.66
CA LEU A 628 32.06 -19.98 -18.29
C LEU A 628 31.88 -18.84 -19.31
N LEU A 629 32.96 -18.40 -19.94
CA LEU A 629 32.97 -17.25 -20.84
C LEU A 629 31.91 -17.32 -21.95
N PRO A 630 31.72 -18.40 -22.71
CA PRO A 630 30.72 -18.47 -23.76
C PRO A 630 29.27 -18.37 -23.20
N TYR A 631 29.02 -18.90 -21.99
CA TYR A 631 27.71 -18.83 -21.36
C TYR A 631 27.40 -17.39 -20.94
N GLN A 632 28.29 -16.72 -20.19
CA GLN A 632 28.11 -15.33 -19.81
C GLN A 632 28.05 -14.41 -21.02
N LYS A 633 28.84 -14.63 -22.04
CA LYS A 633 28.76 -13.87 -23.30
C LYS A 633 27.37 -13.97 -23.93
N ALA A 634 26.76 -15.16 -23.96
CA ALA A 634 25.41 -15.34 -24.48
C ALA A 634 24.36 -14.61 -23.64
N ASP A 635 24.47 -14.68 -22.31
CA ASP A 635 23.58 -13.95 -21.39
C ASP A 635 23.66 -12.44 -21.61
N PHE A 636 24.87 -11.87 -21.64
CA PHE A 636 25.08 -10.45 -21.89
C PHE A 636 24.64 -10.03 -23.28
N LYS A 637 24.83 -10.87 -24.29
CA LYS A 637 24.35 -10.59 -25.65
C LYS A 637 22.83 -10.43 -25.67
N GLY A 638 22.10 -11.34 -25.02
CA GLY A 638 20.64 -11.27 -24.93
C GLY A 638 20.14 -10.00 -24.21
N ILE A 639 20.79 -9.62 -23.11
CA ILE A 639 20.42 -8.40 -22.35
C ILE A 639 20.73 -7.13 -23.15
N LEU A 640 21.93 -7.03 -23.73
CA LEU A 640 22.34 -5.89 -24.56
C LEU A 640 21.48 -5.74 -25.81
N GLU A 641 21.06 -6.85 -26.41
CA GLU A 641 20.14 -6.86 -27.56
C GLU A 641 18.73 -6.36 -27.16
N ALA A 642 18.21 -6.84 -26.02
CA ALA A 642 16.92 -6.38 -25.50
C ALA A 642 16.91 -4.86 -25.23
N MET A 643 18.07 -4.32 -24.86
CA MET A 643 18.28 -2.88 -24.55
C MET A 643 18.98 -2.12 -25.67
N ASP A 644 18.90 -2.58 -26.92
CA ASP A 644 19.54 -1.93 -28.06
C ASP A 644 19.32 -0.40 -28.08
N GLY A 645 20.43 0.37 -28.10
CA GLY A 645 20.44 1.83 -28.06
C GLY A 645 20.27 2.45 -26.66
N LEU A 646 20.21 1.63 -25.60
CA LEU A 646 20.07 2.08 -24.22
C LEU A 646 21.26 1.58 -23.36
N PRO A 647 21.69 2.33 -22.33
CA PRO A 647 22.78 1.96 -21.46
C PRO A 647 22.43 0.71 -20.61
N VAL A 648 23.42 -0.18 -20.47
CA VAL A 648 23.32 -1.40 -19.68
C VAL A 648 24.47 -1.47 -18.70
N ASN A 649 24.16 -1.24 -17.42
CA ASN A 649 25.13 -1.27 -16.33
C ASN A 649 25.26 -2.69 -15.78
N ILE A 650 26.44 -3.29 -15.95
CA ILE A 650 26.73 -4.67 -15.57
C ILE A 650 27.73 -4.66 -14.40
N ARG A 651 27.28 -5.15 -13.26
CA ARG A 651 28.12 -5.31 -12.06
C ARG A 651 28.97 -6.56 -12.20
N LEU A 652 30.28 -6.43 -12.00
CA LEU A 652 31.18 -7.56 -11.89
C LEU A 652 30.81 -8.41 -10.65
N LEU A 653 31.32 -9.64 -10.59
CA LEU A 653 31.03 -10.60 -9.53
C LEU A 653 31.17 -9.95 -8.14
N ASP A 654 30.10 -10.00 -7.35
CA ASP A 654 30.04 -9.36 -6.05
C ASP A 654 30.05 -10.33 -4.86
N PRO A 655 29.24 -11.42 -4.80
CA PRO A 655 29.18 -12.26 -3.62
C PRO A 655 30.49 -13.07 -3.40
N PRO A 656 30.74 -13.49 -2.15
CA PRO A 656 31.89 -14.35 -1.84
C PRO A 656 31.72 -15.74 -2.44
N LEU A 657 32.85 -16.43 -2.70
CA LEU A 657 32.85 -17.72 -3.41
C LEU A 657 32.08 -18.82 -2.67
N HIS A 658 31.94 -18.74 -1.35
CA HIS A 658 31.22 -19.76 -0.59
C HIS A 658 29.73 -19.82 -0.91
N GLU A 659 29.12 -18.78 -1.48
CA GLU A 659 27.71 -18.80 -1.89
C GLU A 659 27.43 -19.77 -3.06
N PHE A 660 28.46 -20.13 -3.84
CA PHE A 660 28.31 -21.02 -4.98
C PHE A 660 28.56 -22.50 -4.63
N VAL A 661 28.87 -22.82 -3.39
CA VAL A 661 29.16 -24.18 -2.93
C VAL A 661 28.14 -24.64 -1.88
N PRO A 662 27.77 -25.94 -1.88
CA PRO A 662 26.80 -26.45 -0.92
C PRO A 662 27.37 -26.52 0.50
N HIS A 663 26.56 -26.16 1.49
CA HIS A 663 26.93 -26.18 2.91
C HIS A 663 26.48 -27.46 3.61
N ASP A 664 25.51 -28.20 3.07
CA ASP A 664 25.04 -29.46 3.60
C ASP A 664 25.82 -30.65 3.05
N LEU A 665 25.84 -31.76 3.77
CA LEU A 665 26.58 -32.94 3.40
C LEU A 665 26.07 -33.58 2.10
N ALA A 666 24.76 -33.61 1.88
CA ALA A 666 24.15 -34.22 0.70
C ALA A 666 24.51 -33.44 -0.58
N GLY A 667 24.48 -32.11 -0.52
CA GLY A 667 24.93 -31.23 -1.59
C GLY A 667 26.44 -31.40 -1.87
N GLN A 668 27.27 -31.53 -0.83
CA GLN A 668 28.73 -31.78 -0.97
C GLN A 668 29.03 -33.13 -1.60
N GLU A 669 28.30 -34.19 -1.26
CA GLU A 669 28.38 -35.51 -1.88
C GLU A 669 27.98 -35.46 -3.36
N THR A 670 26.91 -34.74 -3.68
CA THR A 670 26.45 -34.53 -5.06
C THR A 670 27.53 -33.78 -5.87
N MET A 671 28.03 -32.68 -5.33
CA MET A 671 29.11 -31.90 -5.97
C MET A 671 30.40 -32.73 -6.17
N ALA A 672 30.79 -33.51 -5.18
CA ALA A 672 31.97 -34.41 -5.27
C ALA A 672 31.82 -35.42 -6.41
N LYS A 673 30.63 -36.01 -6.56
CA LYS A 673 30.29 -36.93 -7.64
C LYS A 673 30.34 -36.27 -9.02
N GLU A 674 29.74 -35.06 -9.14
CA GLU A 674 29.73 -34.31 -10.39
C GLU A 674 31.13 -33.87 -10.82
N MET A 675 31.96 -33.50 -9.86
CA MET A 675 33.32 -33.00 -10.11
C MET A 675 34.39 -34.09 -10.18
N GLY A 676 34.04 -35.31 -9.81
CA GLY A 676 34.97 -36.45 -9.81
C GLY A 676 36.10 -36.32 -8.78
N VAL A 677 35.83 -35.66 -7.65
CA VAL A 677 36.75 -35.46 -6.52
C VAL A 677 36.21 -36.11 -5.24
N SER A 678 37.03 -36.20 -4.19
CA SER A 678 36.58 -36.77 -2.91
C SER A 678 35.66 -35.78 -2.16
N VAL A 679 34.72 -36.31 -1.37
CA VAL A 679 33.86 -35.50 -0.50
C VAL A 679 34.69 -34.70 0.51
N GLU A 680 35.78 -35.30 0.99
CA GLU A 680 36.73 -34.69 1.92
C GLU A 680 37.43 -33.47 1.30
N ASP A 681 37.75 -33.50 0.00
CA ASP A 681 38.35 -32.37 -0.71
C ASP A 681 37.33 -31.24 -0.84
N ILE A 682 36.07 -31.54 -1.21
CA ILE A 682 34.97 -30.55 -1.24
C ILE A 682 34.80 -29.93 0.14
N LYS A 683 34.64 -30.73 1.18
CA LYS A 683 34.46 -30.27 2.54
C LYS A 683 35.61 -29.39 2.98
N ARG A 684 36.84 -29.79 2.80
CA ARG A 684 38.02 -28.98 3.16
C ARG A 684 38.00 -27.62 2.44
N ARG A 685 37.60 -27.59 1.17
CA ARG A 685 37.54 -26.35 0.40
C ARG A 685 36.42 -25.47 0.87
N VAL A 686 35.22 -26.01 1.11
CA VAL A 686 34.07 -25.28 1.68
C VAL A 686 34.45 -24.69 3.06
N ASP A 687 35.04 -25.49 3.92
CA ASP A 687 35.51 -25.06 5.25
C ASP A 687 36.56 -23.95 5.13
N SER A 688 37.43 -23.97 4.13
CA SER A 688 38.43 -22.91 3.89
C SER A 688 37.87 -21.60 3.38
N LEU A 689 36.66 -21.63 2.80
CA LEU A 689 35.95 -20.45 2.31
C LEU A 689 35.00 -19.86 3.36
N ALA A 690 34.77 -20.59 4.46
CA ALA A 690 33.89 -20.11 5.52
C ALA A 690 34.44 -18.85 6.18
N GLU A 691 33.66 -17.81 6.20
CA GLU A 691 33.97 -16.53 6.85
C GLU A 691 32.99 -16.26 7.99
N ASN A 692 33.49 -15.66 9.08
CA ASN A 692 32.62 -15.27 10.20
C ASN A 692 31.62 -14.17 9.84
N ASN A 693 31.98 -13.29 8.92
CA ASN A 693 31.13 -12.23 8.39
C ASN A 693 31.36 -12.08 6.88
N PRO A 694 30.71 -12.91 6.05
CA PRO A 694 30.90 -12.93 4.59
C PRO A 694 30.61 -11.60 3.93
N MET A 695 29.62 -10.82 4.46
CA MET A 695 29.26 -9.51 3.92
C MET A 695 30.39 -8.47 3.99
N LEU A 696 31.29 -8.61 4.95
CA LEU A 696 32.47 -7.74 5.13
C LEU A 696 33.77 -8.42 4.71
N GLY A 697 33.70 -9.62 4.15
CA GLY A 697 34.82 -10.49 3.85
C GLY A 697 35.38 -10.38 2.43
N HIS A 698 35.76 -11.54 1.89
CA HIS A 698 36.44 -11.70 0.59
C HIS A 698 35.41 -11.75 -0.56
N ARG A 699 34.91 -10.61 -0.96
CA ARG A 699 33.90 -10.44 -2.02
C ARG A 699 34.16 -9.20 -2.88
N GLY A 700 33.43 -9.04 -3.95
CA GLY A 700 33.44 -7.84 -4.80
C GLY A 700 34.82 -7.55 -5.41
N CYS A 701 35.26 -6.30 -5.37
CA CYS A 701 36.58 -5.90 -5.90
C CYS A 701 37.72 -6.60 -5.17
N ARG A 702 37.57 -6.99 -3.90
CA ARG A 702 38.61 -7.71 -3.15
C ARG A 702 38.90 -9.07 -3.78
N LEU A 703 37.81 -9.76 -4.20
CA LEU A 703 37.90 -11.01 -4.95
C LEU A 703 38.54 -10.79 -6.33
N GLY A 704 38.10 -9.74 -7.05
CA GLY A 704 38.66 -9.39 -8.37
C GLY A 704 40.14 -8.96 -8.33
N ILE A 705 40.61 -8.39 -7.20
CA ILE A 705 42.04 -8.07 -7.01
C ILE A 705 42.84 -9.34 -6.73
N THR A 706 42.30 -10.25 -5.92
CA THR A 706 42.99 -11.49 -5.55
C THR A 706 43.01 -12.49 -6.71
N PHE A 707 41.96 -12.53 -7.51
CA PHE A 707 41.78 -13.40 -8.69
C PHE A 707 41.39 -12.55 -9.91
N PRO A 708 42.35 -11.78 -10.48
CA PRO A 708 42.07 -10.85 -11.58
C PRO A 708 41.58 -11.51 -12.86
N GLU A 709 41.85 -12.80 -13.03
CA GLU A 709 41.35 -13.61 -14.13
C GLU A 709 39.80 -13.68 -14.18
N ILE A 710 39.11 -13.53 -13.03
CA ILE A 710 37.62 -13.45 -12.98
C ILE A 710 37.15 -12.16 -13.64
N THR A 711 37.72 -11.02 -13.24
CA THR A 711 37.42 -9.72 -13.82
C THR A 711 37.71 -9.68 -15.33
N ALA A 712 38.84 -10.26 -15.73
CA ALA A 712 39.25 -10.35 -17.14
C ALA A 712 38.26 -11.18 -17.96
N MET A 713 37.83 -12.32 -17.46
CA MET A 713 36.84 -13.19 -18.13
C MET A 713 35.53 -12.49 -18.31
N GLN A 714 34.98 -11.86 -17.24
CA GLN A 714 33.70 -11.15 -17.32
C GLN A 714 33.76 -9.95 -18.29
N THR A 715 34.87 -9.22 -18.30
CA THR A 715 35.08 -8.12 -19.25
C THR A 715 35.10 -8.62 -20.69
N LYS A 716 35.78 -9.74 -20.96
CA LYS A 716 35.79 -10.38 -22.29
C LYS A 716 34.41 -10.85 -22.72
N ALA A 717 33.62 -11.38 -21.81
CA ALA A 717 32.24 -11.80 -22.07
C ALA A 717 31.34 -10.60 -22.40
N ILE A 718 31.41 -9.52 -21.64
CA ILE A 718 30.61 -8.31 -21.86
C ILE A 718 30.94 -7.66 -23.18
N LEU A 719 32.22 -7.37 -23.40
CA LEU A 719 32.67 -6.65 -24.59
C LEU A 719 32.66 -7.51 -25.84
N GLY A 720 32.88 -8.84 -25.71
CA GLY A 720 32.71 -9.79 -26.81
C GLY A 720 31.28 -9.84 -27.32
N ALA A 721 30.29 -9.88 -26.40
CA ALA A 721 28.88 -9.78 -26.73
C ALA A 721 28.55 -8.44 -27.44
N ALA A 722 29.07 -7.34 -26.91
CA ALA A 722 28.89 -6.02 -27.51
C ALA A 722 29.52 -5.92 -28.92
N CYS A 723 30.72 -6.49 -29.13
CA CYS A 723 31.37 -6.53 -30.46
C CYS A 723 30.54 -7.33 -31.46
N GLU A 724 30.00 -8.48 -31.07
CA GLU A 724 29.10 -9.28 -31.94
C GLU A 724 27.87 -8.46 -32.36
N LEU A 725 27.17 -7.86 -31.40
CA LEU A 725 25.97 -7.04 -31.68
C LEU A 725 26.29 -5.81 -32.56
N LYS A 726 27.45 -5.16 -32.34
CA LYS A 726 27.88 -4.06 -33.20
C LYS A 726 28.14 -4.50 -34.64
N LYS A 727 28.71 -5.69 -34.83
CA LYS A 727 28.87 -6.32 -36.18
C LYS A 727 27.52 -6.63 -36.81
N GLU A 728 26.50 -6.94 -36.04
CA GLU A 728 25.12 -7.18 -36.47
C GLU A 728 24.36 -5.87 -36.77
N GLY A 729 24.99 -4.71 -36.62
CA GLY A 729 24.42 -3.38 -36.89
C GLY A 729 23.58 -2.81 -35.72
N LYS A 730 23.71 -3.39 -34.54
CA LYS A 730 23.09 -2.89 -33.29
C LYS A 730 23.95 -1.82 -32.62
N ASN A 731 23.39 -1.14 -31.63
CA ASN A 731 24.09 -0.10 -30.84
C ASN A 731 24.15 -0.49 -29.34
N PRO A 732 24.97 -1.50 -28.96
CA PRO A 732 25.14 -1.86 -27.56
C PRO A 732 25.87 -0.75 -26.80
N MET A 733 25.40 -0.43 -25.57
CA MET A 733 25.98 0.59 -24.70
C MET A 733 26.30 -0.02 -23.31
N PRO A 734 27.36 -0.85 -23.22
CA PRO A 734 27.75 -1.47 -21.97
C PRO A 734 28.41 -0.50 -20.99
N GLU A 735 28.03 -0.57 -19.73
CA GLU A 735 28.66 0.08 -18.60
C GLU A 735 29.17 -1.01 -17.65
N ILE A 736 30.47 -0.99 -17.29
CA ILE A 736 31.08 -1.98 -16.39
C ILE A 736 31.23 -1.37 -15.00
N MET A 737 30.63 -2.01 -14.01
CA MET A 737 30.58 -1.53 -12.63
C MET A 737 31.40 -2.39 -11.70
N VAL A 738 32.36 -1.77 -11.02
CA VAL A 738 33.18 -2.43 -9.99
C VAL A 738 32.49 -2.33 -8.63
N PRO A 739 32.10 -3.46 -7.99
CA PRO A 739 31.40 -3.44 -6.70
C PRO A 739 32.38 -3.27 -5.52
N LEU A 740 31.83 -2.83 -4.37
CA LEU A 740 32.43 -2.91 -3.04
C LEU A 740 33.77 -2.17 -2.86
N ILE A 741 34.04 -1.14 -3.65
CA ILE A 741 35.29 -0.38 -3.47
C ILE A 741 35.24 0.49 -2.20
N GLY A 742 36.34 0.52 -1.48
CA GLY A 742 36.57 1.42 -0.33
C GLY A 742 37.66 2.45 -0.58
N THR A 743 38.48 2.26 -1.63
CA THR A 743 39.59 3.14 -1.96
C THR A 743 39.76 3.37 -3.46
N LEU A 744 40.36 4.50 -3.84
CA LEU A 744 40.73 4.80 -5.23
C LEU A 744 41.60 3.69 -5.85
N TYR A 745 42.54 3.17 -5.09
CA TYR A 745 43.48 2.17 -5.61
C TYR A 745 42.86 0.81 -5.94
N GLU A 746 41.83 0.41 -5.23
CA GLU A 746 41.03 -0.76 -5.58
C GLU A 746 40.34 -0.60 -6.95
N LEU A 747 39.73 0.56 -7.20
CA LEU A 747 39.14 0.86 -8.50
C LEU A 747 40.20 0.91 -9.61
N LYS A 748 41.35 1.55 -9.34
CA LYS A 748 42.41 1.66 -10.30
C LYS A 748 42.97 0.31 -10.73
N GLN A 749 43.25 -0.59 -9.80
CA GLN A 749 43.66 -1.96 -10.07
C GLN A 749 42.66 -2.73 -10.95
N GLN A 750 41.39 -2.65 -10.63
CA GLN A 750 40.34 -3.31 -11.42
C GLN A 750 40.20 -2.66 -12.81
N LYS A 751 40.28 -1.36 -12.90
CA LYS A 751 40.24 -0.61 -14.17
C LYS A 751 41.40 -1.03 -15.12
N GLU A 752 42.61 -1.22 -14.59
CA GLU A 752 43.76 -1.73 -15.37
C GLU A 752 43.47 -3.12 -15.97
N VAL A 753 42.90 -4.04 -15.19
CA VAL A 753 42.50 -5.36 -15.64
C VAL A 753 41.42 -5.28 -16.73
N ILE A 754 40.39 -4.47 -16.50
CA ILE A 754 39.28 -4.26 -17.46
C ILE A 754 39.83 -3.67 -18.78
N GLN A 755 40.64 -2.64 -18.73
CA GLN A 755 41.21 -2.01 -19.93
C GLN A 755 42.12 -2.94 -20.72
N TYR A 756 42.92 -3.76 -20.03
CA TYR A 756 43.76 -4.75 -20.68
C TYR A 756 42.90 -5.83 -21.39
N ALA A 757 41.90 -6.41 -20.70
CA ALA A 757 40.97 -7.39 -21.26
C ALA A 757 40.16 -6.81 -22.44
N ALA A 758 39.76 -5.55 -22.36
CA ALA A 758 39.07 -4.83 -23.44
C ALA A 758 39.93 -4.72 -24.70
N LYS A 759 41.20 -4.34 -24.54
CA LYS A 759 42.15 -4.24 -25.66
C LYS A 759 42.33 -5.58 -26.36
N GLU A 760 42.50 -6.68 -25.60
CA GLU A 760 42.60 -8.05 -26.14
C GLU A 760 41.30 -8.40 -26.90
N THR A 761 40.14 -8.13 -26.33
CA THR A 761 38.86 -8.48 -26.95
C THR A 761 38.66 -7.70 -28.26
N PHE A 762 38.93 -6.40 -28.29
CA PHE A 762 38.80 -5.59 -29.51
C PHE A 762 39.77 -6.03 -30.60
N ALA A 763 41.00 -6.45 -30.24
CA ALA A 763 41.95 -7.01 -31.19
C ALA A 763 41.45 -8.33 -31.77
N GLU A 764 40.86 -9.21 -30.95
CA GLU A 764 40.27 -10.48 -31.37
C GLU A 764 39.10 -10.31 -32.33
N TYR A 765 38.17 -9.41 -31.97
CA TYR A 765 36.96 -9.13 -32.78
C TYR A 765 37.21 -8.19 -33.96
N GLY A 766 38.31 -7.46 -33.99
CA GLY A 766 38.62 -6.46 -35.03
C GLY A 766 37.64 -5.30 -35.10
N ILE A 767 36.98 -4.96 -33.99
CA ILE A 767 36.04 -3.86 -33.84
C ILE A 767 36.06 -3.34 -32.38
N GLU A 768 35.98 -2.05 -32.23
CA GLU A 768 35.89 -1.42 -30.90
C GLU A 768 34.45 -1.01 -30.57
N VAL A 769 34.08 -1.13 -29.32
CA VAL A 769 32.79 -0.66 -28.76
C VAL A 769 33.09 0.36 -27.67
N GLU A 770 32.34 1.46 -27.66
CA GLU A 770 32.42 2.41 -26.56
C GLU A 770 31.79 1.80 -25.31
N PHE A 771 32.48 1.96 -24.17
CA PHE A 771 31.99 1.49 -22.88
C PHE A 771 32.51 2.42 -21.77
N GLU A 772 31.83 2.41 -20.64
CA GLU A 772 32.21 3.17 -19.46
C GLU A 772 32.58 2.26 -18.31
N ILE A 773 33.49 2.74 -17.45
CA ILE A 773 33.88 2.08 -16.20
C ILE A 773 33.47 2.96 -15.04
N GLY A 774 32.58 2.46 -14.21
CA GLY A 774 32.14 3.11 -13.00
C GLY A 774 32.26 2.22 -11.78
N THR A 775 31.70 2.66 -10.69
CA THR A 775 31.73 1.91 -9.45
C THR A 775 30.45 2.03 -8.65
N MET A 776 30.19 1.01 -7.84
CA MET A 776 29.18 1.06 -6.83
C MET A 776 29.70 1.77 -5.58
N ILE A 777 28.97 2.80 -5.13
CA ILE A 777 29.22 3.48 -3.86
C ILE A 777 28.28 2.85 -2.83
N GLU A 778 28.79 1.96 -2.03
CA GLU A 778 28.03 1.18 -1.06
C GLU A 778 28.73 1.02 0.29
N ILE A 779 29.99 1.45 0.38
CA ILE A 779 30.75 1.52 1.62
C ILE A 779 30.80 2.98 2.08
N PRO A 780 30.50 3.29 3.35
CA PRO A 780 30.53 4.66 3.87
C PRO A 780 31.86 5.39 3.61
N ARG A 781 33.00 4.67 3.69
CA ARG A 781 34.30 5.25 3.35
C ARG A 781 34.39 5.69 1.89
N ALA A 782 33.84 4.92 0.96
CA ALA A 782 33.81 5.31 -0.45
C ALA A 782 32.97 6.58 -0.66
N ALA A 783 31.83 6.70 0.03
CA ALA A 783 31.01 7.91 -0.01
C ALA A 783 31.74 9.14 0.53
N LEU A 784 32.53 8.97 1.60
CA LEU A 784 33.33 10.06 2.23
C LEU A 784 34.56 10.45 1.41
N THR A 785 35.06 9.62 0.53
CA THR A 785 36.21 9.86 -0.35
C THR A 785 35.83 9.88 -1.83
N ALA A 786 34.60 10.29 -2.11
CA ALA A 786 34.00 10.27 -3.44
C ALA A 786 34.75 11.20 -4.43
N ASP A 787 35.34 12.32 -3.96
CA ASP A 787 36.19 13.19 -4.72
C ASP A 787 37.40 12.41 -5.33
N ARG A 788 38.07 11.61 -4.51
CA ARG A 788 39.21 10.81 -4.95
C ARG A 788 38.78 9.72 -5.94
N ILE A 789 37.68 9.03 -5.66
CA ILE A 789 37.17 7.94 -6.50
C ILE A 789 36.72 8.47 -7.88
N ALA A 790 36.16 9.69 -7.93
CA ALA A 790 35.73 10.35 -9.16
C ALA A 790 36.91 10.71 -10.11
N GLU A 791 38.16 10.70 -9.65
CA GLU A 791 39.34 10.84 -10.52
C GLU A 791 39.40 9.73 -11.56
N GLU A 792 38.94 8.51 -11.22
CA GLU A 792 39.01 7.30 -12.05
C GLU A 792 37.63 6.79 -12.53
N ALA A 793 36.56 6.97 -11.75
CA ALA A 793 35.22 6.53 -12.10
C ALA A 793 34.52 7.48 -13.08
N GLN A 794 33.90 6.94 -14.12
CA GLN A 794 33.10 7.72 -15.08
C GLN A 794 31.67 7.93 -14.59
N TYR A 795 31.19 7.07 -13.70
CA TYR A 795 29.88 7.22 -13.05
C TYR A 795 29.86 6.54 -11.67
N PHE A 796 28.91 6.97 -10.83
CA PHE A 796 28.60 6.34 -9.55
C PHE A 796 27.21 5.70 -9.57
N SER A 797 27.12 4.50 -9.04
CA SER A 797 25.84 3.83 -8.73
C SER A 797 25.79 3.56 -7.22
N PHE A 798 24.81 4.12 -6.54
CA PHE A 798 24.68 3.93 -5.09
C PHE A 798 23.96 2.61 -4.79
N GLY A 799 24.71 1.65 -4.22
CA GLY A 799 24.19 0.37 -3.71
C GLY A 799 23.60 0.59 -2.31
N THR A 800 22.37 1.07 -2.26
CA THR A 800 21.78 1.55 -1.01
C THR A 800 21.47 0.45 0.00
N ASN A 801 21.38 -0.82 -0.41
CA ASN A 801 21.23 -1.93 0.52
C ASN A 801 22.48 -2.05 1.43
N ASP A 802 23.65 -2.21 0.84
CA ASP A 802 24.91 -2.31 1.59
C ASP A 802 25.27 -0.99 2.28
N LEU A 803 25.03 0.16 1.63
CA LEU A 803 25.29 1.45 2.24
C LEU A 803 24.41 1.67 3.50
N THR A 804 23.16 1.25 3.47
CA THR A 804 22.26 1.28 4.63
C THR A 804 22.77 0.33 5.72
N GLN A 805 23.07 -0.92 5.36
CA GLN A 805 23.59 -1.92 6.28
C GLN A 805 24.83 -1.44 7.02
N MET A 806 25.80 -0.91 6.32
CA MET A 806 27.06 -0.47 6.92
C MET A 806 26.94 0.86 7.67
N THR A 807 26.02 1.72 7.28
CA THR A 807 25.80 3.01 7.97
C THR A 807 25.06 2.84 9.28
N PHE A 808 24.06 1.98 9.32
CA PHE A 808 23.33 1.62 10.55
C PHE A 808 24.08 0.60 11.42
N GLY A 809 24.96 -0.21 10.82
CA GLY A 809 25.53 -1.39 11.50
C GLY A 809 24.48 -2.50 11.70
N TYR A 810 23.49 -2.59 10.84
CA TYR A 810 22.43 -3.62 10.86
C TYR A 810 22.71 -4.67 9.82
N SER A 811 22.59 -5.95 10.19
CA SER A 811 22.53 -7.03 9.22
C SER A 811 21.15 -7.06 8.57
N ARG A 812 21.11 -7.01 7.23
CA ARG A 812 19.86 -7.10 6.47
C ARG A 812 19.11 -8.41 6.73
N ASP A 813 19.87 -9.48 6.91
CA ASP A 813 19.32 -10.82 7.09
C ASP A 813 18.81 -11.05 8.53
N ASP A 814 19.44 -10.40 9.53
CA ASP A 814 19.14 -10.58 10.95
C ASP A 814 18.22 -9.50 11.57
N ILE A 815 17.98 -8.40 10.85
CA ILE A 815 17.21 -7.26 11.39
C ILE A 815 15.79 -7.64 11.83
N ALA A 816 15.20 -8.68 11.25
CA ALA A 816 13.86 -9.16 11.60
C ALA A 816 13.72 -9.55 13.08
N SER A 817 14.83 -9.86 13.76
CA SER A 817 14.85 -10.21 15.18
C SER A 817 14.51 -9.03 16.10
N PHE A 818 14.77 -7.78 15.70
CA PHE A 818 14.58 -6.60 16.56
C PHE A 818 13.79 -5.47 15.89
N LEU A 819 13.70 -5.41 14.57
CA LEU A 819 13.01 -4.35 13.81
C LEU A 819 11.56 -4.14 14.24
N PRO A 820 10.73 -5.18 14.45
CA PRO A 820 9.35 -5.00 14.89
C PRO A 820 9.25 -4.21 16.20
N VAL A 821 10.14 -4.49 17.15
CA VAL A 821 10.20 -3.77 18.44
C VAL A 821 10.62 -2.32 18.26
N TYR A 822 11.55 -2.03 17.32
CA TYR A 822 11.99 -0.67 17.01
C TYR A 822 10.87 0.17 16.37
N LEU A 823 10.08 -0.44 15.49
CA LEU A 823 8.92 0.20 14.86
C LEU A 823 7.81 0.46 15.89
N ASP A 824 7.50 -0.53 16.76
CA ASP A 824 6.52 -0.39 17.83
C ASP A 824 6.89 0.70 18.84
N LYS A 825 8.16 0.77 19.23
CA LYS A 825 8.68 1.80 20.12
C LYS A 825 8.95 3.14 19.45
N LYS A 826 8.67 3.27 18.13
CA LYS A 826 8.91 4.48 17.33
C LYS A 826 10.39 4.95 17.33
N ILE A 827 11.33 4.03 17.56
CA ILE A 827 12.77 4.29 17.40
C ILE A 827 13.09 4.50 15.93
N LEU A 828 12.52 3.65 15.06
CA LEU A 828 12.46 3.85 13.63
C LEU A 828 11.00 4.09 13.21
N LYS A 829 10.80 4.98 12.26
CA LYS A 829 9.47 5.24 11.70
C LYS A 829 9.06 4.19 10.66
N VAL A 830 10.04 3.73 9.89
CA VAL A 830 9.89 2.76 8.78
C VAL A 830 11.14 1.88 8.73
N ASP A 831 11.03 0.76 8.04
CA ASP A 831 12.16 -0.11 7.75
C ASP A 831 13.17 0.63 6.85
N PRO A 832 14.43 0.84 7.29
CA PRO A 832 15.44 1.58 6.52
C PRO A 832 15.91 0.84 5.27
N PHE A 833 15.60 -0.45 5.12
CA PHE A 833 15.87 -1.22 3.90
C PHE A 833 14.75 -1.12 2.86
N GLN A 834 13.56 -0.67 3.26
CA GLN A 834 12.44 -0.42 2.34
C GLN A 834 12.37 1.04 1.90
N VAL A 835 12.55 1.97 2.85
CA VAL A 835 12.50 3.41 2.61
C VAL A 835 13.84 4.02 3.00
N LEU A 836 14.44 4.78 2.09
CA LEU A 836 15.75 5.37 2.29
C LEU A 836 15.79 6.29 3.52
N ASP A 837 16.71 6.03 4.43
CA ASP A 837 17.02 6.94 5.52
C ASP A 837 17.68 8.23 4.97
N GLN A 838 16.88 9.24 4.72
CA GLN A 838 17.35 10.52 4.16
C GLN A 838 18.21 11.33 5.14
N LYS A 839 18.14 11.04 6.46
CA LYS A 839 18.84 11.79 7.50
C LYS A 839 20.28 11.32 7.74
N GLY A 840 20.53 10.03 7.58
CA GLY A 840 21.85 9.41 7.73
C GLY A 840 22.42 9.00 6.38
N VAL A 841 21.91 7.90 5.81
CA VAL A 841 22.36 7.36 4.52
C VAL A 841 22.21 8.39 3.39
N GLY A 842 21.08 9.11 3.34
CA GLY A 842 20.85 10.18 2.36
C GLY A 842 21.84 11.34 2.46
N LYS A 843 22.35 11.65 3.66
CA LYS A 843 23.44 12.65 3.81
C LYS A 843 24.74 12.18 3.19
N LEU A 844 25.10 10.89 3.36
CA LEU A 844 26.29 10.31 2.72
C LEU A 844 26.16 10.35 1.20
N ILE A 845 24.99 9.97 0.67
CA ILE A 845 24.71 10.02 -0.77
C ILE A 845 24.86 11.46 -1.30
N LYS A 846 24.18 12.41 -0.66
CA LYS A 846 24.24 13.83 -1.05
C LYS A 846 25.66 14.37 -1.01
N TYR A 847 26.41 14.01 0.03
CA TYR A 847 27.83 14.38 0.15
C TYR A 847 28.65 13.78 -1.00
N ALA A 848 28.52 12.49 -1.25
CA ALA A 848 29.27 11.81 -2.30
C ALA A 848 28.97 12.35 -3.72
N VAL A 849 27.70 12.68 -4.02
CA VAL A 849 27.34 13.32 -5.29
C VAL A 849 28.01 14.68 -5.43
N LYS A 850 27.98 15.50 -4.37
CA LYS A 850 28.60 16.82 -4.37
C LYS A 850 30.11 16.75 -4.55
N GLU A 851 30.79 15.94 -3.74
CA GLU A 851 32.24 15.79 -3.77
C GLU A 851 32.74 15.15 -5.07
N GLY A 852 32.05 14.12 -5.56
CA GLY A 852 32.38 13.51 -6.86
C GLY A 852 32.27 14.51 -8.01
N ARG A 853 31.23 15.33 -8.05
CA ARG A 853 31.06 16.38 -9.07
C ARG A 853 31.99 17.57 -8.92
N SER A 854 32.58 17.77 -7.75
CA SER A 854 33.61 18.80 -7.57
C SER A 854 34.87 18.50 -8.37
N VAL A 855 35.18 17.23 -8.62
CA VAL A 855 36.30 16.73 -9.40
C VAL A 855 35.89 16.43 -10.85
N ARG A 856 34.73 15.81 -11.04
CA ARG A 856 34.17 15.47 -12.35
C ARG A 856 32.78 16.08 -12.48
N PRO A 857 32.61 17.29 -13.00
CA PRO A 857 31.33 18.00 -13.08
C PRO A 857 30.23 17.21 -13.81
N GLU A 858 30.58 16.42 -14.83
CA GLU A 858 29.72 15.59 -15.63
C GLU A 858 29.45 14.19 -15.02
N LEU A 859 29.93 13.94 -13.81
CA LEU A 859 29.81 12.65 -13.15
C LEU A 859 28.34 12.22 -13.06
N ARG A 860 28.04 11.15 -13.74
CA ARG A 860 26.70 10.54 -13.72
C ARG A 860 26.52 9.77 -12.41
N CYS A 861 25.42 10.06 -11.71
CA CYS A 861 25.09 9.44 -10.43
C CYS A 861 23.71 8.82 -10.51
N GLY A 862 23.58 7.59 -10.03
CA GLY A 862 22.30 6.89 -9.93
C GLY A 862 22.22 5.99 -8.70
N ILE A 863 21.03 5.47 -8.44
CA ILE A 863 20.74 4.54 -7.35
C ILE A 863 20.26 3.20 -7.94
N CYS A 864 20.66 2.09 -7.37
CA CYS A 864 20.30 0.74 -7.85
C CYS A 864 19.86 -0.23 -6.75
N GLY A 865 19.81 0.17 -5.48
CA GLY A 865 19.25 -0.63 -4.39
C GLY A 865 17.72 -0.70 -4.43
N GLU A 866 17.12 -1.42 -3.48
CA GLU A 866 15.66 -1.57 -3.36
C GLU A 866 14.92 -0.23 -3.29
N HIS A 867 15.55 0.80 -2.74
CA HIS A 867 15.03 2.17 -2.66
C HIS A 867 14.77 2.84 -4.02
N GLY A 868 15.38 2.34 -5.09
CA GLY A 868 15.19 2.90 -6.45
C GLY A 868 13.76 2.76 -7.00
N GLY A 869 12.93 1.89 -6.40
CA GLY A 869 11.52 1.72 -6.73
C GLY A 869 10.55 2.30 -5.69
N GLU A 870 11.06 2.89 -4.59
CA GLU A 870 10.24 3.46 -3.53
C GLU A 870 10.02 4.96 -3.78
N PRO A 871 8.75 5.44 -3.84
CA PRO A 871 8.43 6.79 -4.29
C PRO A 871 9.12 7.94 -3.55
N SER A 872 9.21 7.89 -2.22
CA SER A 872 9.84 8.98 -1.45
C SER A 872 11.36 9.01 -1.64
N SER A 873 11.97 7.86 -1.82
CA SER A 873 13.38 7.69 -2.13
C SER A 873 13.71 8.18 -3.54
N VAL A 874 12.84 7.89 -4.53
CA VAL A 874 12.96 8.41 -5.91
C VAL A 874 12.87 9.94 -5.91
N LYS A 875 11.89 10.51 -5.20
CA LYS A 875 11.76 11.96 -5.04
C LYS A 875 13.00 12.59 -4.39
N PHE A 876 13.59 11.94 -3.40
CA PHE A 876 14.85 12.38 -2.81
C PHE A 876 15.98 12.40 -3.84
N CYS A 877 16.14 11.33 -4.64
CA CYS A 877 17.15 11.27 -5.70
C CYS A 877 16.99 12.39 -6.73
N ALA A 878 15.75 12.69 -7.13
CA ALA A 878 15.45 13.81 -8.02
C ALA A 878 15.90 15.15 -7.40
N LYS A 879 15.53 15.41 -6.14
CA LYS A 879 15.88 16.65 -5.41
C LYS A 879 17.38 16.89 -5.24
N ILE A 880 18.18 15.85 -5.11
CA ILE A 880 19.65 15.98 -5.02
C ILE A 880 20.32 15.98 -6.40
N GLY A 881 19.57 15.97 -7.48
CA GLY A 881 20.06 16.07 -8.86
C GLY A 881 20.74 14.80 -9.37
N MET A 882 20.30 13.61 -8.96
CA MET A 882 20.76 12.37 -9.57
C MET A 882 20.31 12.27 -11.04
N ASN A 883 21.01 11.46 -11.83
CA ASN A 883 20.73 11.25 -13.25
C ASN A 883 19.71 10.14 -13.46
N TYR A 884 19.76 9.08 -12.63
CA TYR A 884 18.81 7.97 -12.74
C TYR A 884 18.49 7.29 -11.40
N ALA A 885 17.32 6.68 -11.34
CA ALA A 885 16.93 5.70 -10.34
C ALA A 885 16.67 4.36 -11.04
N SER A 886 17.18 3.26 -10.47
CA SER A 886 17.04 1.91 -11.04
C SER A 886 16.29 1.02 -10.08
N CYS A 887 15.32 0.27 -10.60
CA CYS A 887 14.42 -0.57 -9.82
C CYS A 887 14.02 -1.84 -10.60
N SER A 888 13.35 -2.78 -9.93
CA SER A 888 12.80 -3.96 -10.61
C SER A 888 11.81 -3.58 -11.72
N PRO A 889 11.61 -4.41 -12.75
CA PRO A 889 10.77 -4.09 -13.92
C PRO A 889 9.37 -3.58 -13.55
N PHE A 890 8.68 -4.23 -12.63
CA PHE A 890 7.33 -3.86 -12.20
C PHE A 890 7.27 -2.54 -11.39
N ARG A 891 8.41 -2.09 -10.87
CA ARG A 891 8.49 -0.78 -10.18
C ARG A 891 8.77 0.38 -11.12
N VAL A 892 9.12 0.14 -12.39
CA VAL A 892 9.43 1.19 -13.36
C VAL A 892 8.31 2.22 -13.50
N PRO A 893 7.03 1.85 -13.70
CA PRO A 893 5.95 2.83 -13.79
C PRO A 893 5.77 3.67 -12.51
N ILE A 894 5.91 3.04 -11.35
CA ILE A 894 5.81 3.69 -10.04
C ILE A 894 6.91 4.74 -9.87
N ALA A 895 8.15 4.36 -10.21
CA ALA A 895 9.30 5.26 -10.15
C ALA A 895 9.18 6.41 -11.16
N ARG A 896 8.64 6.16 -12.37
CA ARG A 896 8.38 7.20 -13.39
C ARG A 896 7.39 8.24 -12.88
N LEU A 897 6.29 7.81 -12.27
CA LEU A 897 5.30 8.71 -11.68
C LEU A 897 5.91 9.51 -10.52
N ALA A 898 6.65 8.85 -9.61
CA ALA A 898 7.31 9.52 -8.48
C ALA A 898 8.34 10.57 -8.95
N ALA A 899 9.12 10.25 -9.98
CA ALA A 899 10.09 11.18 -10.58
C ALA A 899 9.40 12.39 -11.24
N ALA A 900 8.29 12.17 -11.93
CA ALA A 900 7.49 13.24 -12.52
C ALA A 900 6.87 14.14 -11.44
N GLN A 901 6.33 13.56 -10.38
CA GLN A 901 5.81 14.30 -9.23
C GLN A 901 6.90 15.19 -8.59
N ALA A 902 8.10 14.66 -8.39
CA ALA A 902 9.22 15.44 -7.86
C ALA A 902 9.53 16.66 -8.73
N ALA A 903 9.50 16.49 -10.05
CA ALA A 903 9.77 17.59 -11.00
C ALA A 903 8.61 18.61 -11.08
N VAL A 904 7.40 18.22 -10.76
CA VAL A 904 6.22 19.11 -10.72
C VAL A 904 6.15 19.89 -9.40
N GLU A 905 6.62 19.29 -8.29
CA GLU A 905 6.69 19.93 -6.97
C GLU A 905 7.76 21.05 -6.89
N GLU A 906 8.79 21.04 -7.76
CA GLU A 906 9.80 22.12 -7.91
C GLU A 906 9.20 23.37 -8.61
#